data_5dfcc4c8722a5082c3e14dde3a9f7dbc
#
_entry.id   5dfcc4c8722a5082c3e14dde3a9f7dbc
#
_cell.length_a   1.000
_cell.length_b   1.000
_cell.length_c   1.000
_cell.angle_alpha   90.00
_cell.angle_beta   90.00
_cell.angle_gamma   90.00
#
_symmetry.space_group_name_H-M   'P 1'
#
loop_
_entity.id
_entity.type
_entity.pdbx_description
1 polymer ?
#
loop_
_entity_poly.entity_id
_entity_poly.type
_entity_poly.pdbx_seq_one_letter_code
_entity_poly.pdbx_strand_id
1 'polypeptide(L)'
;MISLDNLTVSYGGWTLFDNISFLINPKDRIGLVGRNGAGKTTLLRIITGEQQPTSGAVTLNGDCTIGYLPQTMRVADTTTLAEETAKAFEEVLRLEARIESLTREIAERTDYESPEYEQLLHRLNDAQDHYHILGGETRDADIEKTLLGLGFKREDFGRATSEFSGGWRMRIELEKLLLRRPSIFLLDEPTNHLDIESIQWLEEYLRNYNGAVLLISHDRAFLDNVTNRTVELSLGKITDYKVSYSKYVVLRAERRAQQVAAYENQQRMIEKTEEFIEKFRYKPTKSNQVQSRIKQLERLDRLEIEEEDLATLNIKFPPAPRSGQIVAEISEAGMSFGAKHVFSGANFVIGKGDKIALVGRNGEGKTTLARMLIGQLTPTEGSVRLGANVNIGYYAQNQDDLMDGDFTVYDTLDRVAVGDIRTRLRDILGAFLFRGEDIDKKVKVLSGGERARLAMARMMLEPRNLLVLDEPTNHMDMRSKDILKNAIMKYDGTVVVVSHDREFLDGMVEKVYEFRDGGVKEYLGGIYYFLEKRKLESLQEIERKDAPAKTAAKGDEPAVSGKLSYEQRKEQERQVRKLRKAVEAVEADLAEIEKRIAEYDARFAAATEYNEADYKAYNELKTRYDHQMHEWEKASYELELVEEQ
;
A
#
# COMPACT_ATOMS: atom_id res chain seq x y z
N MET A 1 21.02 -14.82 6.79
CA MET A 1 21.06 -15.13 5.36
C MET A 1 20.22 -16.36 5.11
N ILE A 2 19.27 -16.31 4.17
CA ILE A 2 18.39 -17.44 3.84
C ILE A 2 18.61 -17.78 2.37
N SER A 3 18.93 -19.06 2.08
CA SER A 3 19.03 -19.60 0.72
C SER A 3 17.85 -20.52 0.45
N LEU A 4 17.20 -20.31 -0.68
CA LEU A 4 16.22 -21.22 -1.22
C LEU A 4 16.86 -21.93 -2.39
N ASP A 5 16.95 -23.27 -2.33
CA ASP A 5 17.69 -24.05 -3.29
C ASP A 5 16.77 -25.06 -4.00
N ASN A 6 16.54 -24.84 -5.29
CA ASN A 6 15.80 -25.73 -6.20
C ASN A 6 14.42 -26.16 -5.65
N LEU A 7 13.66 -25.21 -5.07
CA LEU A 7 12.36 -25.51 -4.49
C LEU A 7 11.34 -25.84 -5.59
N THR A 8 10.69 -26.98 -5.42
CA THR A 8 9.53 -27.39 -6.23
C THR A 8 8.35 -27.70 -5.32
N VAL A 9 7.17 -27.23 -5.70
CA VAL A 9 5.93 -27.49 -4.96
C VAL A 9 4.86 -27.91 -5.95
N SER A 10 4.28 -29.07 -5.72
CA SER A 10 3.23 -29.63 -6.58
C SER A 10 2.04 -30.11 -5.74
N TYR A 11 0.84 -29.87 -6.25
CA TYR A 11 -0.43 -30.27 -5.64
C TYR A 11 -1.28 -31.04 -6.66
N GLY A 12 -1.62 -32.26 -6.38
CA GLY A 12 -2.65 -33.01 -7.12
C GLY A 12 -2.49 -33.06 -8.64
N GLY A 13 -1.22 -33.00 -9.13
CA GLY A 13 -0.91 -33.09 -10.56
C GLY A 13 -0.60 -31.76 -11.25
N TRP A 14 -0.65 -30.62 -10.56
CA TRP A 14 -0.17 -29.34 -11.08
C TRP A 14 0.97 -28.79 -10.22
N THR A 15 1.93 -28.12 -10.86
CA THR A 15 3.13 -27.56 -10.22
C THR A 15 2.93 -26.09 -9.96
N LEU A 16 3.03 -25.70 -8.67
CA LEU A 16 2.95 -24.31 -8.24
C LEU A 16 4.29 -23.59 -8.42
N PHE A 17 5.39 -24.27 -8.00
CA PHE A 17 6.75 -23.80 -8.17
C PHE A 17 7.57 -24.87 -8.89
N ASP A 18 8.37 -24.44 -9.85
CA ASP A 18 9.25 -25.30 -10.61
C ASP A 18 10.70 -24.82 -10.48
N ASN A 19 11.45 -25.55 -9.62
CA ASN A 19 12.88 -25.36 -9.43
C ASN A 19 13.29 -23.90 -9.14
N ILE A 20 12.63 -23.25 -8.17
CA ILE A 20 12.94 -21.87 -7.82
C ILE A 20 14.12 -21.80 -6.85
N SER A 21 15.02 -20.86 -7.10
CA SER A 21 16.17 -20.59 -6.23
C SER A 21 16.39 -19.10 -6.09
N PHE A 22 16.52 -18.61 -4.87
CA PHE A 22 16.93 -17.24 -4.62
C PHE A 22 17.49 -17.04 -3.21
N LEU A 23 18.23 -15.94 -3.04
CA LEU A 23 18.97 -15.65 -1.84
C LEU A 23 18.45 -14.36 -1.18
N ILE A 24 18.25 -14.41 0.14
CA ILE A 24 17.94 -13.23 0.95
C ILE A 24 19.18 -12.88 1.77
N ASN A 25 19.75 -11.70 1.52
CA ASN A 25 20.93 -11.21 2.23
C ASN A 25 20.52 -10.39 3.48
N PRO A 26 21.43 -10.21 4.45
CA PRO A 26 21.22 -9.26 5.53
C PRO A 26 20.91 -7.85 4.97
N LYS A 27 19.92 -7.18 5.57
CA LYS A 27 19.47 -5.82 5.19
C LYS A 27 18.79 -5.71 3.80
N ASP A 28 18.53 -6.81 3.10
CA ASP A 28 17.73 -6.77 1.88
C ASP A 28 16.31 -6.24 2.17
N ARG A 29 15.78 -5.44 1.25
CA ARG A 29 14.41 -4.92 1.25
C ARG A 29 13.70 -5.43 0.00
N ILE A 30 13.04 -6.58 0.13
CA ILE A 30 12.48 -7.32 -1.00
C ILE A 30 10.97 -7.17 -1.04
N GLY A 31 10.44 -6.71 -2.17
CA GLY A 31 9.01 -6.82 -2.50
C GLY A 31 8.75 -8.10 -3.29
N LEU A 32 7.98 -9.03 -2.73
CA LEU A 32 7.54 -10.24 -3.43
C LEU A 32 6.23 -9.96 -4.15
N VAL A 33 6.29 -9.95 -5.48
CA VAL A 33 5.15 -9.60 -6.34
C VAL A 33 4.75 -10.77 -7.23
N GLY A 34 3.51 -10.76 -7.71
CA GLY A 34 2.95 -11.81 -8.57
C GLY A 34 1.43 -11.81 -8.50
N ARG A 35 0.78 -12.52 -9.41
CA ARG A 35 -0.69 -12.67 -9.43
C ARG A 35 -1.22 -13.30 -8.14
N ASN A 36 -2.51 -13.07 -7.84
CA ASN A 36 -3.19 -13.84 -6.81
C ASN A 36 -3.21 -15.32 -7.19
N GLY A 37 -2.91 -16.18 -6.22
CA GLY A 37 -2.76 -17.61 -6.48
C GLY A 37 -1.39 -18.04 -7.03
N ALA A 38 -0.45 -17.12 -7.33
CA ALA A 38 0.91 -17.48 -7.78
C ALA A 38 1.74 -18.20 -6.71
N GLY A 39 1.29 -18.25 -5.45
CA GLY A 39 1.97 -18.95 -4.37
C GLY A 39 2.82 -18.06 -3.46
N LYS A 40 2.62 -16.74 -3.46
CA LYS A 40 3.38 -15.81 -2.61
C LYS A 40 3.34 -16.19 -1.13
N THR A 41 2.14 -16.34 -0.56
CA THR A 41 1.95 -16.77 0.84
C THR A 41 2.48 -18.18 1.09
N THR A 42 2.36 -19.11 0.11
CA THR A 42 2.93 -20.46 0.19
C THR A 42 4.45 -20.41 0.32
N LEU A 43 5.10 -19.52 -0.45
CA LEU A 43 6.54 -19.33 -0.36
C LEU A 43 6.97 -18.84 1.02
N LEU A 44 6.23 -17.89 1.63
CA LEU A 44 6.50 -17.44 2.99
C LEU A 44 6.36 -18.58 4.00
N ARG A 45 5.32 -19.40 3.89
CA ARG A 45 5.11 -20.57 4.77
C ARG A 45 6.20 -21.65 4.62
N ILE A 46 6.78 -21.78 3.44
CA ILE A 46 7.91 -22.69 3.23
C ILE A 46 9.16 -22.13 3.90
N ILE A 47 9.41 -20.82 3.80
CA ILE A 47 10.55 -20.17 4.45
C ILE A 47 10.43 -20.26 5.97
N THR A 48 9.22 -20.16 6.54
CA THR A 48 8.99 -20.34 7.99
C THR A 48 9.02 -21.78 8.45
N GLY A 49 9.02 -22.75 7.54
CA GLY A 49 8.94 -24.18 7.86
C GLY A 49 7.53 -24.68 8.20
N GLU A 50 6.49 -23.83 8.12
CA GLU A 50 5.09 -24.23 8.32
C GLU A 50 4.61 -25.19 7.22
N GLN A 51 5.24 -25.15 6.05
CA GLN A 51 4.93 -26.01 4.92
C GLN A 51 6.22 -26.60 4.33
N GLN A 52 6.21 -27.89 4.06
CA GLN A 52 7.35 -28.56 3.41
C GLN A 52 7.23 -28.46 1.88
N PRO A 53 8.31 -28.17 1.15
CA PRO A 53 8.34 -28.26 -0.31
C PRO A 53 8.27 -29.74 -0.78
N THR A 54 7.86 -29.96 -2.02
CA THR A 54 7.90 -31.30 -2.64
C THR A 54 9.34 -31.76 -2.89
N SER A 55 10.22 -30.84 -3.29
CA SER A 55 11.67 -31.06 -3.40
C SER A 55 12.41 -29.74 -3.22
N GLY A 56 13.73 -29.82 -3.02
CA GLY A 56 14.57 -28.67 -2.68
C GLY A 56 14.66 -28.43 -1.18
N ALA A 57 15.37 -27.38 -0.77
CA ALA A 57 15.59 -27.06 0.63
C ALA A 57 15.63 -25.54 0.88
N VAL A 58 15.27 -25.15 2.10
CA VAL A 58 15.50 -23.81 2.64
C VAL A 58 16.62 -23.93 3.67
N THR A 59 17.69 -23.19 3.45
CA THR A 59 18.86 -23.20 4.35
C THR A 59 18.95 -21.87 5.08
N LEU A 60 18.91 -21.93 6.40
CA LEU A 60 19.15 -20.78 7.30
C LEU A 60 20.61 -20.80 7.72
N ASN A 61 21.32 -19.71 7.52
CA ASN A 61 22.73 -19.61 7.90
C ASN A 61 22.87 -18.88 9.24
N GLY A 62 23.50 -19.55 10.24
CA GLY A 62 23.73 -19.02 11.57
C GLY A 62 22.44 -18.93 12.42
N ASP A 63 22.48 -18.10 13.47
CA ASP A 63 21.36 -17.86 14.40
C ASP A 63 20.29 -16.93 13.81
N CYS A 64 19.92 -17.15 12.55
CA CYS A 64 18.93 -16.32 11.85
C CYS A 64 17.53 -16.55 12.44
N THR A 65 16.97 -15.52 13.06
CA THR A 65 15.60 -15.54 13.58
C THR A 65 14.62 -15.01 12.52
N ILE A 66 13.49 -15.70 12.34
CA ILE A 66 12.45 -15.33 11.39
C ILE A 66 11.25 -14.78 12.16
N GLY A 67 10.78 -13.61 11.78
CA GLY A 67 9.52 -13.06 12.23
C GLY A 67 8.51 -13.08 11.09
N TYR A 68 7.39 -13.75 11.26
CA TYR A 68 6.36 -13.89 10.23
C TYR A 68 5.03 -13.28 10.66
N LEU A 69 4.49 -12.39 9.83
CA LEU A 69 3.14 -11.87 9.94
C LEU A 69 2.27 -12.49 8.84
N PRO A 70 1.42 -13.47 9.14
CA PRO A 70 0.48 -14.02 8.17
C PRO A 70 -0.73 -13.08 7.96
N GLN A 71 -1.43 -13.26 6.85
CA GLN A 71 -2.61 -12.48 6.49
C GLN A 71 -3.75 -12.58 7.52
N THR A 72 -3.87 -13.69 8.25
CA THR A 72 -4.89 -13.91 9.28
C THR A 72 -4.28 -14.49 10.53
N MET A 73 -4.60 -13.91 11.68
CA MET A 73 -4.10 -14.34 12.98
C MET A 73 -5.22 -14.56 14.02
N ARG A 74 -4.90 -15.35 15.03
CA ARG A 74 -5.73 -15.50 16.23
C ARG A 74 -4.95 -14.97 17.42
N VAL A 75 -5.46 -13.92 18.05
CA VAL A 75 -4.91 -13.32 19.28
C VAL A 75 -5.60 -13.97 20.49
N ALA A 76 -4.84 -14.22 21.55
CA ALA A 76 -5.41 -14.67 22.82
C ALA A 76 -6.25 -13.54 23.44
N ASP A 77 -7.45 -13.86 23.93
CA ASP A 77 -8.45 -12.90 24.41
C ASP A 77 -8.40 -12.66 25.92
N THR A 78 -7.33 -13.05 26.61
CA THR A 78 -7.30 -13.18 28.08
C THR A 78 -6.46 -12.16 28.81
N THR A 79 -5.73 -11.29 28.09
CA THR A 79 -4.75 -10.35 28.66
C THR A 79 -5.06 -8.90 28.25
N THR A 80 -4.49 -7.93 28.98
CA THR A 80 -4.51 -6.53 28.57
C THR A 80 -3.56 -6.29 27.39
N LEU A 81 -3.74 -5.15 26.68
CA LEU A 81 -2.87 -4.78 25.57
C LEU A 81 -1.39 -4.72 25.99
N ALA A 82 -1.10 -4.06 27.12
CA ALA A 82 0.27 -3.94 27.62
C ALA A 82 0.89 -5.30 27.99
N GLU A 83 0.13 -6.19 28.65
CA GLU A 83 0.60 -7.54 28.98
C GLU A 83 0.82 -8.39 27.74
N GLU A 84 -0.06 -8.27 26.74
CA GLU A 84 0.08 -9.03 25.49
C GLU A 84 1.31 -8.60 24.69
N THR A 85 1.57 -7.31 24.63
CA THR A 85 2.75 -6.76 23.93
C THR A 85 4.06 -7.07 24.68
N ALA A 86 4.03 -7.09 26.04
CA ALA A 86 5.17 -7.48 26.84
C ALA A 86 5.64 -8.92 26.57
N LYS A 87 4.77 -9.81 26.08
CA LYS A 87 5.15 -11.18 25.67
C LYS A 87 6.19 -11.20 24.53
N ALA A 88 6.35 -10.10 23.78
CA ALA A 88 7.43 -9.98 22.80
C ALA A 88 8.82 -10.07 23.45
N PHE A 89 8.94 -9.68 24.71
CA PHE A 89 10.15 -9.67 25.52
C PHE A 89 10.22 -10.83 26.52
N GLU A 90 9.71 -11.99 26.16
CA GLU A 90 9.63 -13.15 27.08
C GLU A 90 11.00 -13.51 27.70
N GLU A 91 12.09 -13.39 26.92
CA GLU A 91 13.46 -13.66 27.41
C GLU A 91 13.91 -12.60 28.41
N VAL A 92 13.61 -11.33 28.17
CA VAL A 92 13.88 -10.21 29.09
C VAL A 92 13.09 -10.41 30.39
N LEU A 93 11.81 -10.79 30.30
CA LEU A 93 10.96 -11.07 31.47
C LEU A 93 11.49 -12.25 32.30
N ARG A 94 11.98 -13.29 31.64
CA ARG A 94 12.62 -14.44 32.32
C ARG A 94 13.92 -14.02 33.04
N LEU A 95 14.72 -13.15 32.40
CA LEU A 95 15.94 -12.61 33.02
C LEU A 95 15.60 -11.72 34.21
N GLU A 96 14.59 -10.87 34.08
CA GLU A 96 14.10 -9.99 35.17
C GLU A 96 13.69 -10.81 36.40
N ALA A 97 12.86 -11.85 36.21
CA ALA A 97 12.46 -12.76 37.25
C ALA A 97 13.67 -13.51 37.87
N ARG A 98 14.67 -13.88 37.04
CA ARG A 98 15.90 -14.54 37.49
C ARG A 98 16.78 -13.62 38.31
N ILE A 99 16.95 -12.36 37.88
CA ILE A 99 17.68 -11.31 38.59
C ILE A 99 17.02 -11.09 39.97
N GLU A 100 15.70 -10.96 40.02
CA GLU A 100 14.95 -10.78 41.25
C GLU A 100 15.14 -11.97 42.19
N SER A 101 15.07 -13.20 41.67
CA SER A 101 15.30 -14.44 42.44
C SER A 101 16.73 -14.50 43.01
N LEU A 102 17.75 -14.22 42.16
CA LEU A 102 19.15 -14.22 42.59
C LEU A 102 19.43 -13.11 43.61
N THR A 103 18.86 -11.95 43.42
CA THR A 103 19.01 -10.82 44.38
C THR A 103 18.40 -11.16 45.73
N ARG A 104 17.23 -11.84 45.76
CA ARG A 104 16.60 -12.30 46.99
C ARG A 104 17.45 -13.37 47.68
N GLU A 105 17.96 -14.36 46.93
CA GLU A 105 18.84 -15.43 47.45
C GLU A 105 20.11 -14.86 48.05
N ILE A 106 20.74 -13.86 47.40
CA ILE A 106 21.94 -13.17 47.91
C ILE A 106 21.63 -12.40 49.20
N ALA A 107 20.47 -11.73 49.28
CA ALA A 107 20.06 -10.97 50.45
C ALA A 107 19.75 -11.81 51.68
N GLU A 108 19.35 -13.08 51.50
CA GLU A 108 19.05 -14.03 52.58
C GLU A 108 20.32 -14.74 53.11
N ARG A 109 21.45 -14.68 52.39
CA ARG A 109 22.72 -15.36 52.81
C ARG A 109 23.55 -14.47 53.71
N THR A 110 24.25 -15.13 54.61
CA THR A 110 25.18 -14.49 55.57
C THR A 110 26.63 -14.95 55.41
N ASP A 111 26.90 -15.89 54.50
CA ASP A 111 28.20 -16.49 54.25
C ASP A 111 28.96 -15.85 53.10
N TYR A 112 29.28 -14.56 53.24
CA TYR A 112 29.81 -13.67 52.19
C TYR A 112 31.18 -14.08 51.63
N GLU A 113 31.95 -14.93 52.31
CA GLU A 113 33.26 -15.44 51.88
C GLU A 113 33.18 -16.84 51.24
N SER A 114 32.00 -17.41 51.06
CA SER A 114 31.87 -18.75 50.51
C SER A 114 32.00 -18.76 48.98
N PRO A 115 32.59 -19.82 48.38
CA PRO A 115 32.64 -19.94 46.91
C PRO A 115 31.25 -19.98 46.27
N GLU A 116 30.23 -20.43 46.98
CA GLU A 116 28.84 -20.47 46.55
C GLU A 116 28.24 -19.07 46.45
N TYR A 117 28.60 -18.15 47.39
CA TYR A 117 28.17 -16.76 47.35
C TYR A 117 28.82 -16.02 46.17
N GLU A 118 30.11 -16.25 45.93
CA GLU A 118 30.81 -15.70 44.77
C GLU A 118 30.20 -16.17 43.45
N GLN A 119 29.83 -17.46 43.33
CA GLN A 119 29.14 -17.95 42.15
C GLN A 119 27.76 -17.33 41.94
N LEU A 120 27.02 -17.03 43.01
CA LEU A 120 25.75 -16.32 42.91
C LEU A 120 25.89 -14.90 42.38
N LEU A 121 26.95 -14.17 42.85
CA LEU A 121 27.28 -12.84 42.36
C LEU A 121 27.65 -12.86 40.86
N HIS A 122 28.46 -13.86 40.44
CA HIS A 122 28.75 -14.04 39.01
C HIS A 122 27.49 -14.28 38.18
N ARG A 123 26.62 -15.16 38.64
CA ARG A 123 25.34 -15.42 37.93
C ARG A 123 24.42 -14.21 37.88
N LEU A 124 24.42 -13.37 38.92
CA LEU A 124 23.65 -12.13 38.94
C LEU A 124 24.22 -11.14 37.94
N ASN A 125 25.56 -10.93 37.92
CA ASN A 125 26.21 -10.06 36.97
C ASN A 125 25.97 -10.51 35.53
N ASP A 126 26.17 -11.79 35.22
CA ASP A 126 25.90 -12.36 33.89
C ASP A 126 24.44 -12.14 33.45
N ALA A 127 23.48 -12.32 34.37
CA ALA A 127 22.06 -12.10 34.08
C ALA A 127 21.74 -10.61 33.86
N GLN A 128 22.38 -9.71 34.62
CA GLN A 128 22.25 -8.24 34.44
C GLN A 128 22.84 -7.78 33.12
N ASP A 129 24.05 -8.24 32.78
CA ASP A 129 24.69 -7.93 31.50
C ASP A 129 23.82 -8.39 30.32
N HIS A 130 23.26 -9.59 30.42
CA HIS A 130 22.36 -10.13 29.38
C HIS A 130 21.06 -9.33 29.30
N TYR A 131 20.47 -8.90 30.42
CA TYR A 131 19.31 -8.02 30.47
C TYR A 131 19.56 -6.67 29.78
N HIS A 132 20.73 -6.05 30.01
CA HIS A 132 21.14 -4.82 29.34
C HIS A 132 21.33 -5.02 27.84
N ILE A 133 22.01 -6.10 27.41
CA ILE A 133 22.23 -6.43 25.99
C ILE A 133 20.91 -6.60 25.25
N LEU A 134 19.90 -7.23 25.88
CA LEU A 134 18.58 -7.43 25.29
C LEU A 134 17.67 -6.20 25.37
N GLY A 135 18.17 -5.06 25.90
CA GLY A 135 17.43 -3.80 25.97
C GLY A 135 16.32 -3.79 27.02
N GLY A 136 16.50 -4.52 28.12
CA GLY A 136 15.50 -4.59 29.19
C GLY A 136 15.12 -3.23 29.77
N GLU A 137 16.04 -2.27 29.84
CA GLU A 137 15.78 -0.91 30.34
C GLU A 137 14.91 -0.06 29.41
N THR A 138 14.98 -0.29 28.09
CA THR A 138 14.22 0.48 27.08
C THR A 138 12.90 -0.15 26.73
N ARG A 139 12.62 -1.36 27.25
CA ARG A 139 11.43 -2.18 26.94
C ARG A 139 10.12 -1.38 26.93
N ASP A 140 9.82 -0.72 28.03
CA ASP A 140 8.54 -0.02 28.20
C ASP A 140 8.42 1.19 27.27
N ALA A 141 9.55 1.89 27.02
CA ALA A 141 9.60 3.00 26.06
C ALA A 141 9.44 2.49 24.60
N ASP A 142 10.05 1.35 24.27
CA ASP A 142 9.93 0.72 22.94
C ASP A 142 8.49 0.24 22.71
N ILE A 143 7.84 -0.38 23.70
CA ILE A 143 6.43 -0.78 23.66
C ILE A 143 5.55 0.47 23.42
N GLU A 144 5.70 1.51 24.26
CA GLU A 144 4.90 2.72 24.13
C GLU A 144 5.08 3.37 22.75
N LYS A 145 6.32 3.53 22.28
CA LYS A 145 6.64 4.14 20.98
C LYS A 145 6.00 3.36 19.83
N THR A 146 6.05 2.04 19.88
CA THR A 146 5.54 1.17 18.81
C THR A 146 4.02 1.16 18.81
N LEU A 147 3.37 1.06 19.98
CA LEU A 147 1.92 1.16 20.14
C LEU A 147 1.36 2.48 19.59
N LEU A 148 1.97 3.60 19.99
CA LEU A 148 1.57 4.92 19.51
C LEU A 148 1.75 5.04 17.99
N GLY A 149 2.84 4.50 17.45
CA GLY A 149 3.12 4.47 16.01
C GLY A 149 2.09 3.66 15.21
N LEU A 150 1.57 2.58 15.78
CA LEU A 150 0.50 1.77 15.18
C LEU A 150 -0.92 2.33 15.46
N GLY A 151 -1.01 3.54 16.05
CA GLY A 151 -2.26 4.27 16.22
C GLY A 151 -3.03 3.97 17.50
N PHE A 152 -2.49 3.18 18.44
CA PHE A 152 -3.08 3.01 19.78
C PHE A 152 -2.93 4.29 20.60
N LYS A 153 -3.86 4.52 21.52
CA LYS A 153 -3.78 5.61 22.49
C LYS A 153 -3.29 5.06 23.84
N ARG A 154 -2.68 5.93 24.67
CA ARG A 154 -2.25 5.52 26.01
C ARG A 154 -3.36 4.95 26.89
N GLU A 155 -4.59 5.43 26.65
CA GLU A 155 -5.81 4.95 27.33
C GLU A 155 -6.14 3.50 26.98
N ASP A 156 -5.67 3.01 25.83
CA ASP A 156 -5.92 1.65 25.36
C ASP A 156 -5.03 0.59 26.03
N PHE A 157 -3.90 0.99 26.64
CA PHE A 157 -2.90 0.05 27.18
C PHE A 157 -3.43 -0.88 28.26
N GLY A 158 -4.36 -0.39 29.09
CA GLY A 158 -5.01 -1.18 30.14
C GLY A 158 -6.25 -1.98 29.68
N ARG A 159 -6.66 -1.85 28.41
CA ARG A 159 -7.86 -2.52 27.91
C ARG A 159 -7.59 -3.97 27.57
N ALA A 160 -8.61 -4.82 27.75
CA ALA A 160 -8.53 -6.24 27.38
C ALA A 160 -8.43 -6.40 25.85
N THR A 161 -7.61 -7.34 25.39
CA THR A 161 -7.43 -7.64 23.96
C THR A 161 -8.73 -8.08 23.30
N SER A 162 -9.67 -8.67 24.07
CA SER A 162 -11.01 -9.06 23.61
C SER A 162 -11.91 -7.88 23.18
N GLU A 163 -11.64 -6.67 23.68
CA GLU A 163 -12.41 -5.47 23.35
C GLU A 163 -12.05 -4.87 21.98
N PHE A 164 -10.95 -5.32 21.39
CA PHE A 164 -10.46 -4.83 20.13
C PHE A 164 -11.04 -5.60 18.94
N SER A 165 -11.34 -4.87 17.85
CA SER A 165 -11.77 -5.49 16.60
C SER A 165 -10.64 -6.33 15.96
N GLY A 166 -10.98 -7.20 15.00
CA GLY A 166 -10.00 -8.05 14.30
C GLY A 166 -8.84 -7.27 13.71
N GLY A 167 -9.08 -6.10 13.12
CA GLY A 167 -8.02 -5.26 12.56
C GLY A 167 -7.08 -4.69 13.65
N TRP A 168 -7.60 -4.31 14.80
CA TRP A 168 -6.78 -3.88 15.93
C TRP A 168 -5.96 -5.02 16.52
N ARG A 169 -6.53 -6.22 16.60
CA ARG A 169 -5.79 -7.42 17.05
C ARG A 169 -4.63 -7.76 16.11
N MET A 170 -4.82 -7.57 14.80
CA MET A 170 -3.74 -7.73 13.82
C MET A 170 -2.60 -6.74 14.07
N ARG A 171 -2.90 -5.49 14.47
CA ARG A 171 -1.89 -4.49 14.86
C ARG A 171 -1.13 -4.91 16.12
N ILE A 172 -1.78 -5.54 17.11
CA ILE A 172 -1.12 -6.08 18.31
C ILE A 172 -0.09 -7.14 17.91
N GLU A 173 -0.43 -8.04 17.00
CA GLU A 173 0.52 -9.07 16.54
C GLU A 173 1.67 -8.46 15.72
N LEU A 174 1.38 -7.47 14.87
CA LEU A 174 2.41 -6.72 14.16
C LEU A 174 3.36 -6.06 15.16
N GLU A 175 2.84 -5.44 16.22
CA GLU A 175 3.66 -4.83 17.26
C GLU A 175 4.58 -5.84 17.94
N LYS A 176 4.04 -6.96 18.43
CA LYS A 176 4.85 -8.02 19.05
C LYS A 176 5.96 -8.49 18.12
N LEU A 177 5.66 -8.59 16.83
CA LEU A 177 6.65 -8.94 15.82
C LEU A 177 7.75 -7.90 15.69
N LEU A 178 7.38 -6.61 15.59
CA LEU A 178 8.33 -5.49 15.46
C LEU A 178 9.24 -5.38 16.69
N LEU A 179 8.69 -5.59 17.90
CA LEU A 179 9.43 -5.54 19.16
C LEU A 179 10.44 -6.69 19.30
N ARG A 180 10.16 -7.88 18.76
CA ARG A 180 11.09 -9.02 18.75
C ARG A 180 12.35 -8.79 17.91
N ARG A 181 12.34 -7.85 16.99
CA ARG A 181 13.48 -7.48 16.12
C ARG A 181 14.20 -8.70 15.50
N PRO A 182 13.49 -9.61 14.78
CA PRO A 182 14.11 -10.80 14.20
C PRO A 182 15.12 -10.44 13.12
N SER A 183 16.02 -11.36 12.74
CA SER A 183 16.99 -11.16 11.67
C SER A 183 16.33 -10.88 10.31
N ILE A 184 15.12 -11.43 10.09
CA ILE A 184 14.31 -11.19 8.89
C ILE A 184 12.83 -11.06 9.24
N PHE A 185 12.18 -10.04 8.67
CA PHE A 185 10.73 -9.93 8.62
C PHE A 185 10.16 -10.55 7.35
N LEU A 186 9.17 -11.40 7.49
CA LEU A 186 8.29 -11.90 6.43
C LEU A 186 6.89 -11.32 6.68
N LEU A 187 6.48 -10.36 5.86
CA LEU A 187 5.23 -9.62 6.06
C LEU A 187 4.27 -9.90 4.91
N ASP A 188 3.12 -10.49 5.21
CA ASP A 188 2.05 -10.76 4.24
C ASP A 188 0.91 -9.76 4.43
N GLU A 189 0.81 -8.76 3.53
CA GLU A 189 -0.16 -7.67 3.54
C GLU A 189 -0.23 -6.88 4.88
N PRO A 190 0.89 -6.34 5.38
CA PRO A 190 0.92 -5.66 6.68
C PRO A 190 0.15 -4.34 6.70
N THR A 191 -0.15 -3.75 5.53
CA THR A 191 -0.89 -2.49 5.40
C THR A 191 -2.40 -2.66 5.56
N ASN A 192 -2.91 -3.89 5.47
CA ASN A 192 -4.32 -4.16 5.69
C ASN A 192 -4.71 -3.74 7.11
N HIS A 193 -5.82 -3.01 7.22
CA HIS A 193 -6.35 -2.49 8.49
C HIS A 193 -5.53 -1.38 9.17
N LEU A 194 -4.44 -0.89 8.56
CA LEU A 194 -3.71 0.28 9.05
C LEU A 194 -4.31 1.56 8.44
N ASP A 195 -4.32 2.63 9.22
CA ASP A 195 -4.61 3.97 8.70
C ASP A 195 -3.36 4.61 8.08
N ILE A 196 -3.54 5.71 7.35
CA ILE A 196 -2.47 6.36 6.59
C ILE A 196 -1.28 6.75 7.49
N GLU A 197 -1.54 7.25 8.71
CA GLU A 197 -0.49 7.65 9.65
C GLU A 197 0.31 6.42 10.12
N SER A 198 -0.38 5.34 10.47
CA SER A 198 0.26 4.07 10.87
C SER A 198 1.05 3.43 9.72
N ILE A 199 0.57 3.53 8.47
CA ILE A 199 1.30 3.06 7.28
C ILE A 199 2.60 3.85 7.12
N GLN A 200 2.56 5.19 7.21
CA GLN A 200 3.75 6.04 7.11
C GLN A 200 4.77 5.74 8.21
N TRP A 201 4.31 5.55 9.43
CA TRP A 201 5.17 5.16 10.55
C TRP A 201 5.83 3.80 10.30
N LEU A 202 5.08 2.81 9.80
CA LEU A 202 5.61 1.48 9.48
C LEU A 202 6.61 1.53 8.31
N GLU A 203 6.37 2.37 7.29
CA GLU A 203 7.33 2.62 6.20
C GLU A 203 8.68 3.12 6.75
N GLU A 204 8.64 4.12 7.64
CA GLU A 204 9.84 4.68 8.25
C GLU A 204 10.55 3.65 9.14
N TYR A 205 9.81 2.89 9.94
CA TYR A 205 10.35 1.83 10.78
C TYR A 205 11.08 0.76 9.94
N LEU A 206 10.42 0.22 8.90
CA LEU A 206 10.97 -0.83 8.06
C LEU A 206 12.15 -0.34 7.19
N ARG A 207 12.13 0.93 6.77
CA ARG A 207 13.26 1.53 6.05
C ARG A 207 14.53 1.57 6.89
N ASN A 208 14.40 1.91 8.17
CA ASN A 208 15.50 2.06 9.11
C ASN A 208 15.86 0.75 9.84
N TYR A 209 15.14 -0.34 9.55
CA TYR A 209 15.35 -1.60 10.20
C TYR A 209 16.72 -2.22 9.86
N ASN A 210 17.40 -2.85 10.84
CA ASN A 210 18.74 -3.41 10.62
C ASN A 210 18.75 -4.83 10.02
N GLY A 211 17.66 -5.59 10.13
CA GLY A 211 17.50 -6.92 9.53
C GLY A 211 17.03 -6.87 8.08
N ALA A 212 16.78 -8.01 7.47
CA ALA A 212 16.17 -8.12 6.16
C ALA A 212 14.63 -8.02 6.23
N VAL A 213 14.00 -7.60 5.14
CA VAL A 213 12.53 -7.53 5.01
C VAL A 213 12.12 -8.17 3.69
N LEU A 214 11.23 -9.14 3.75
CA LEU A 214 10.52 -9.70 2.60
C LEU A 214 9.04 -9.37 2.76
N LEU A 215 8.51 -8.59 1.84
CA LEU A 215 7.21 -7.94 1.93
C LEU A 215 6.31 -8.34 0.76
N ILE A 216 5.09 -8.79 1.07
CA ILE A 216 3.99 -8.88 0.11
C ILE A 216 3.04 -7.74 0.42
N SER A 217 2.73 -6.89 -0.56
CA SER A 217 1.72 -5.85 -0.41
C SER A 217 1.04 -5.51 -1.74
N HIS A 218 -0.20 -5.09 -1.66
CA HIS A 218 -0.99 -4.50 -2.75
C HIS A 218 -1.03 -2.96 -2.69
N ASP A 219 -0.21 -2.35 -1.84
CA ASP A 219 0.04 -0.91 -1.79
C ASP A 219 1.37 -0.60 -2.49
N ARG A 220 1.31 0.01 -3.69
CA ARG A 220 2.49 0.34 -4.50
C ARG A 220 3.37 1.39 -3.85
N ALA A 221 2.77 2.42 -3.24
CA ALA A 221 3.50 3.45 -2.54
C ALA A 221 4.30 2.87 -1.37
N PHE A 222 3.69 1.95 -0.62
CA PHE A 222 4.36 1.23 0.46
C PHE A 222 5.54 0.38 -0.05
N LEU A 223 5.34 -0.38 -1.16
CA LEU A 223 6.41 -1.14 -1.80
C LEU A 223 7.57 -0.24 -2.23
N ASP A 224 7.29 0.87 -2.93
CA ASP A 224 8.33 1.78 -3.40
C ASP A 224 9.09 2.46 -2.27
N ASN A 225 8.40 2.80 -1.18
CA ASN A 225 9.01 3.47 -0.03
C ASN A 225 9.88 2.54 0.81
N VAL A 226 9.54 1.24 0.88
CA VAL A 226 10.24 0.28 1.75
C VAL A 226 11.24 -0.57 0.99
N THR A 227 10.95 -0.95 -0.27
CA THR A 227 11.74 -1.97 -0.99
C THR A 227 12.69 -1.36 -2.02
N ASN A 228 13.85 -1.97 -2.16
CA ASN A 228 14.85 -1.63 -3.17
C ASN A 228 15.15 -2.78 -4.15
N ARG A 229 14.50 -3.92 -3.94
CA ARG A 229 14.63 -5.14 -4.74
C ARG A 229 13.24 -5.75 -4.90
N THR A 230 12.86 -6.11 -6.12
CA THR A 230 11.56 -6.69 -6.42
C THR A 230 11.75 -8.09 -6.99
N VAL A 231 11.10 -9.07 -6.36
CA VAL A 231 11.13 -10.48 -6.80
C VAL A 231 9.76 -10.83 -7.36
N GLU A 232 9.71 -11.12 -8.65
CA GLU A 232 8.47 -11.52 -9.33
C GLU A 232 8.32 -13.04 -9.33
N LEU A 233 7.15 -13.51 -8.87
CA LEU A 233 6.72 -14.89 -8.96
C LEU A 233 5.66 -15.02 -10.06
N SER A 234 6.03 -15.65 -11.18
CA SER A 234 5.20 -15.82 -12.37
C SER A 234 5.42 -17.17 -13.02
N LEU A 235 4.34 -17.87 -13.41
CA LEU A 235 4.37 -19.22 -14.03
C LEU A 235 5.27 -20.22 -13.27
N GLY A 236 5.22 -20.19 -11.94
CA GLY A 236 6.02 -21.06 -11.10
C GLY A 236 7.53 -20.76 -11.07
N LYS A 237 7.96 -19.67 -11.66
CA LYS A 237 9.37 -19.22 -11.72
C LYS A 237 9.57 -17.91 -10.99
N ILE A 238 10.79 -17.69 -10.51
CA ILE A 238 11.21 -16.44 -9.89
C ILE A 238 12.04 -15.62 -10.87
N THR A 239 11.77 -14.33 -10.93
CA THR A 239 12.60 -13.34 -11.58
C THR A 239 12.97 -12.25 -10.59
N ASP A 240 14.25 -11.98 -10.45
CA ASP A 240 14.82 -11.03 -9.48
C ASP A 240 15.22 -9.74 -10.18
N TYR A 241 14.62 -8.62 -9.74
CA TYR A 241 14.91 -7.28 -10.22
C TYR A 241 15.51 -6.47 -9.07
N LYS A 242 16.76 -6.03 -9.21
CA LYS A 242 17.46 -5.20 -8.21
C LYS A 242 17.05 -3.73 -8.32
N VAL A 243 15.76 -3.49 -8.30
CA VAL A 243 15.15 -2.15 -8.42
C VAL A 243 13.88 -2.05 -7.57
N SER A 244 13.43 -0.83 -7.28
CA SER A 244 12.15 -0.55 -6.61
C SER A 244 10.96 -0.97 -7.48
N TYR A 245 9.78 -1.03 -6.88
CA TYR A 245 8.56 -1.52 -7.53
C TYR A 245 8.19 -0.72 -8.80
N SER A 246 8.22 0.60 -8.75
CA SER A 246 7.89 1.44 -9.92
C SER A 246 8.82 1.20 -11.11
N LYS A 247 10.13 1.07 -10.85
CA LYS A 247 11.10 0.74 -11.90
C LYS A 247 10.91 -0.69 -12.42
N TYR A 248 10.57 -1.64 -11.53
CA TYR A 248 10.23 -3.01 -11.93
C TYR A 248 9.06 -3.03 -12.92
N VAL A 249 7.98 -2.25 -12.68
CA VAL A 249 6.81 -2.21 -13.58
C VAL A 249 7.22 -1.85 -15.01
N VAL A 250 8.12 -0.86 -15.17
CA VAL A 250 8.64 -0.46 -16.48
C VAL A 250 9.47 -1.60 -17.12
N LEU A 251 10.45 -2.15 -16.38
CA LEU A 251 11.30 -3.23 -16.87
C LEU A 251 10.49 -4.50 -17.20
N ARG A 252 9.47 -4.79 -16.41
CA ARG A 252 8.55 -5.90 -16.69
C ARG A 252 7.81 -5.70 -18.01
N ALA A 253 7.30 -4.49 -18.27
CA ALA A 253 6.61 -4.18 -19.51
C ALA A 253 7.53 -4.34 -20.73
N GLU A 254 8.76 -3.85 -20.65
CA GLU A 254 9.78 -4.03 -21.71
C GLU A 254 10.10 -5.51 -21.96
N ARG A 255 10.39 -6.25 -20.89
CA ARG A 255 10.69 -7.69 -20.97
C ARG A 255 9.53 -8.46 -21.58
N ARG A 256 8.31 -8.11 -21.18
CA ARG A 256 7.12 -8.75 -21.73
C ARG A 256 6.94 -8.48 -23.21
N ALA A 257 7.16 -7.25 -23.67
CA ALA A 257 7.11 -6.93 -25.10
C ALA A 257 8.09 -7.81 -25.89
N GLN A 258 9.30 -8.03 -25.35
CA GLN A 258 10.28 -8.93 -25.94
C GLN A 258 9.82 -10.39 -25.95
N GLN A 259 9.22 -10.86 -24.84
CA GLN A 259 8.68 -12.22 -24.74
C GLN A 259 7.53 -12.46 -25.74
N VAL A 260 6.61 -11.51 -25.89
CA VAL A 260 5.51 -11.57 -26.86
C VAL A 260 6.06 -11.63 -28.28
N ALA A 261 7.01 -10.77 -28.63
CA ALA A 261 7.63 -10.76 -29.94
C ALA A 261 8.37 -12.09 -30.24
N ALA A 262 9.07 -12.64 -29.24
CA ALA A 262 9.73 -13.95 -29.35
C ALA A 262 8.72 -15.09 -29.56
N TYR A 263 7.62 -15.08 -28.81
CA TYR A 263 6.54 -16.06 -28.95
C TYR A 263 5.88 -16.00 -30.33
N GLU A 264 5.51 -14.81 -30.82
CA GLU A 264 4.94 -14.63 -32.15
C GLU A 264 5.87 -15.12 -33.25
N ASN A 265 7.16 -14.85 -33.10
CA ASN A 265 8.17 -15.36 -34.05
C ASN A 265 8.26 -16.88 -34.01
N GLN A 266 8.23 -17.48 -32.82
CA GLN A 266 8.20 -18.92 -32.65
C GLN A 266 6.92 -19.54 -33.24
N GLN A 267 5.74 -18.95 -33.00
CA GLN A 267 4.48 -19.43 -33.57
C GLN A 267 4.51 -19.39 -35.11
N ARG A 268 4.97 -18.28 -35.71
CA ARG A 268 5.11 -18.19 -37.17
C ARG A 268 6.08 -19.22 -37.73
N MET A 269 7.15 -19.57 -36.96
CA MET A 269 8.08 -20.63 -37.37
C MET A 269 7.42 -22.01 -37.29
N ILE A 270 6.63 -22.26 -36.23
CA ILE A 270 5.87 -23.51 -36.04
C ILE A 270 4.87 -23.66 -37.18
N GLU A 271 4.02 -22.67 -37.45
CA GLU A 271 3.05 -22.67 -38.53
C GLU A 271 3.65 -22.97 -39.88
N LYS A 272 4.73 -22.27 -40.27
CA LYS A 272 5.44 -22.51 -41.51
C LYS A 272 6.02 -23.93 -41.59
N THR A 273 6.47 -24.47 -40.47
CA THR A 273 7.03 -25.84 -40.43
C THR A 273 5.91 -26.87 -40.52
N GLU A 274 4.77 -26.65 -39.88
CA GLU A 274 3.57 -27.49 -39.98
C GLU A 274 2.99 -27.48 -41.39
N GLU A 275 2.86 -26.30 -42.02
CA GLU A 275 2.45 -26.17 -43.43
C GLU A 275 3.39 -26.95 -44.39
N PHE A 276 4.72 -26.87 -44.15
CA PHE A 276 5.69 -27.64 -44.94
C PHE A 276 5.48 -29.14 -44.74
N ILE A 277 5.28 -29.60 -43.49
CA ILE A 277 5.06 -31.01 -43.18
C ILE A 277 3.76 -31.49 -43.88
N GLU A 278 2.67 -30.75 -43.78
CA GLU A 278 1.39 -31.10 -44.37
C GLU A 278 1.47 -31.19 -45.90
N LYS A 279 2.07 -30.18 -46.55
CA LYS A 279 2.22 -30.09 -48.00
C LYS A 279 3.09 -31.22 -48.59
N PHE A 280 4.07 -31.69 -47.83
CA PHE A 280 5.05 -32.67 -48.34
C PHE A 280 4.96 -34.06 -47.69
N ARG A 281 4.04 -34.28 -46.77
CA ARG A 281 3.86 -35.51 -45.97
C ARG A 281 3.77 -36.78 -46.85
N TYR A 282 3.12 -36.69 -48.00
CA TYR A 282 2.84 -37.82 -48.90
C TYR A 282 3.82 -37.91 -50.09
N LYS A 283 4.87 -37.05 -50.15
CA LYS A 283 5.84 -37.08 -51.24
C LYS A 283 7.08 -37.91 -50.85
N PRO A 284 7.32 -39.09 -51.47
CA PRO A 284 8.44 -39.99 -51.12
C PRO A 284 9.81 -39.32 -51.17
N THR A 285 10.03 -38.42 -52.13
CA THR A 285 11.30 -37.68 -52.32
C THR A 285 11.61 -36.67 -51.22
N LYS A 286 10.63 -36.31 -50.39
CA LYS A 286 10.76 -35.35 -49.29
C LYS A 286 10.63 -35.98 -47.90
N SER A 287 10.45 -37.30 -47.80
CA SER A 287 10.22 -38.03 -46.54
C SER A 287 11.27 -37.72 -45.46
N ASN A 288 12.57 -37.75 -45.79
CA ASN A 288 13.62 -37.47 -44.82
C ASN A 288 13.59 -36.03 -44.31
N GLN A 289 13.25 -35.05 -45.17
CA GLN A 289 13.11 -33.65 -44.79
C GLN A 289 11.90 -33.43 -43.88
N VAL A 290 10.78 -34.08 -44.17
CA VAL A 290 9.56 -34.04 -43.35
C VAL A 290 9.83 -34.63 -41.96
N GLN A 291 10.47 -35.81 -41.89
CA GLN A 291 10.81 -36.41 -40.60
C GLN A 291 11.79 -35.56 -39.78
N SER A 292 12.76 -34.94 -40.44
CA SER A 292 13.68 -34.02 -39.76
C SER A 292 12.93 -32.81 -39.15
N ARG A 293 11.94 -32.26 -39.88
CA ARG A 293 11.13 -31.14 -39.41
C ARG A 293 10.18 -31.53 -38.26
N ILE A 294 9.61 -32.73 -38.31
CA ILE A 294 8.79 -33.27 -37.19
C ILE A 294 9.68 -33.39 -35.94
N LYS A 295 10.84 -34.01 -36.03
CA LYS A 295 11.77 -34.11 -34.89
C LYS A 295 12.25 -32.75 -34.38
N GLN A 296 12.37 -31.76 -35.26
CA GLN A 296 12.68 -30.37 -34.86
C GLN A 296 11.56 -29.75 -34.03
N LEU A 297 10.27 -29.93 -34.43
CA LEU A 297 9.12 -29.47 -33.68
C LEU A 297 8.96 -30.21 -32.34
N GLU A 298 9.22 -31.53 -32.31
CA GLU A 298 9.14 -32.32 -31.06
C GLU A 298 10.20 -31.92 -30.02
N ARG A 299 11.37 -31.43 -30.47
CA ARG A 299 12.48 -30.97 -29.62
C ARG A 299 12.39 -29.48 -29.27
N LEU A 300 11.45 -28.76 -29.87
CA LEU A 300 11.32 -27.34 -29.67
C LEU A 300 10.69 -27.07 -28.31
N ASP A 301 11.41 -26.40 -27.42
CA ASP A 301 10.86 -25.86 -26.18
C ASP A 301 9.87 -24.76 -26.55
N ARG A 302 8.58 -25.01 -26.30
CA ARG A 302 7.53 -24.02 -26.57
C ARG A 302 7.60 -22.92 -25.54
N LEU A 303 7.70 -21.68 -26.01
CA LEU A 303 7.62 -20.52 -25.16
C LEU A 303 6.20 -20.40 -24.62
N GLU A 304 6.08 -20.35 -23.32
CA GLU A 304 4.83 -20.02 -22.63
C GLU A 304 4.83 -18.54 -22.27
N ILE A 305 3.79 -17.83 -22.66
CA ILE A 305 3.55 -16.47 -22.19
C ILE A 305 2.37 -16.50 -21.23
N GLU A 306 2.51 -15.75 -20.14
CA GLU A 306 1.35 -15.43 -19.31
C GLU A 306 0.29 -14.78 -20.20
N GLU A 307 -0.88 -15.41 -20.32
CA GLU A 307 -2.00 -14.73 -20.94
C GLU A 307 -2.25 -13.43 -20.18
N GLU A 308 -1.90 -12.32 -20.81
CA GLU A 308 -2.36 -11.05 -20.32
C GLU A 308 -3.83 -10.99 -20.63
N ASP A 309 -4.58 -10.76 -19.59
CA ASP A 309 -5.91 -10.24 -19.74
C ASP A 309 -5.82 -8.84 -20.38
N LEU A 310 -5.59 -8.83 -21.69
CA LEU A 310 -5.61 -7.63 -22.55
C LEU A 310 -6.99 -6.95 -22.59
N ALA A 311 -7.99 -7.53 -21.97
CA ALA A 311 -9.18 -6.82 -21.60
C ALA A 311 -8.83 -5.75 -20.54
N THR A 312 -8.17 -4.67 -20.98
CA THR A 312 -8.46 -3.34 -20.44
C THR A 312 -9.92 -3.08 -20.74
N LEU A 313 -10.78 -3.85 -20.07
CA LEU A 313 -12.22 -3.67 -20.13
C LEU A 313 -12.46 -2.27 -19.60
N ASN A 314 -12.83 -1.39 -20.52
CA ASN A 314 -13.36 -0.07 -20.22
C ASN A 314 -14.72 -0.28 -19.54
N ILE A 315 -14.68 -0.84 -18.31
CA ILE A 315 -15.89 -0.94 -17.50
C ILE A 315 -16.25 0.48 -17.12
N LYS A 316 -17.46 0.86 -17.45
CA LYS A 316 -18.02 2.16 -17.08
C LYS A 316 -19.25 1.91 -16.22
N PHE A 317 -19.42 2.73 -15.22
CA PHE A 317 -20.72 2.82 -14.53
C PHE A 317 -21.80 3.23 -15.54
N PRO A 318 -23.04 2.78 -15.36
CA PRO A 318 -24.16 3.34 -16.10
C PRO A 318 -24.23 4.86 -15.87
N PRO A 319 -24.76 5.62 -16.82
CA PRO A 319 -24.96 7.06 -16.63
C PRO A 319 -25.74 7.34 -15.35
N ALA A 320 -25.26 8.29 -14.55
CA ALA A 320 -25.89 8.62 -13.29
C ALA A 320 -27.27 9.26 -13.51
N PRO A 321 -28.33 8.80 -12.84
CA PRO A 321 -29.63 9.45 -12.85
C PRO A 321 -29.50 10.92 -12.40
N ARG A 322 -30.33 11.82 -12.93
CA ARG A 322 -30.27 13.25 -12.57
C ARG A 322 -30.62 13.46 -11.09
N SER A 323 -29.73 14.02 -10.30
CA SER A 323 -29.94 14.50 -8.93
C SER A 323 -30.08 16.03 -8.89
N GLY A 324 -30.47 16.55 -7.74
CA GLY A 324 -30.35 17.98 -7.42
C GLY A 324 -28.88 18.45 -7.40
N GLN A 325 -28.65 19.77 -7.36
CA GLN A 325 -27.30 20.35 -7.24
C GLN A 325 -26.64 19.99 -5.91
N ILE A 326 -27.40 19.97 -4.83
CA ILE A 326 -26.98 19.50 -3.50
C ILE A 326 -27.38 18.03 -3.41
N VAL A 327 -26.40 17.15 -3.21
CA VAL A 327 -26.59 15.70 -3.06
C VAL A 327 -26.77 15.33 -1.59
N ALA A 328 -25.99 15.94 -0.71
CA ALA A 328 -26.18 15.80 0.73
C ALA A 328 -25.73 17.06 1.46
N GLU A 329 -26.44 17.40 2.54
CA GLU A 329 -26.13 18.51 3.43
C GLU A 329 -25.93 17.95 4.84
N ILE A 330 -24.77 18.19 5.40
CA ILE A 330 -24.36 17.80 6.75
C ILE A 330 -24.27 19.09 7.56
N SER A 331 -25.11 19.26 8.58
CA SER A 331 -25.20 20.48 9.39
C SER A 331 -25.00 20.13 10.86
N GLU A 332 -23.85 20.57 11.41
CA GLU A 332 -23.44 20.37 12.82
C GLU A 332 -23.63 18.91 13.28
N ALA A 333 -23.39 17.95 12.36
CA ALA A 333 -23.64 16.56 12.66
C ALA A 333 -22.60 15.99 13.64
N GLY A 334 -23.11 15.27 14.63
CA GLY A 334 -22.30 14.56 15.62
C GLY A 334 -22.86 13.19 15.96
N MET A 335 -22.00 12.31 16.50
CA MET A 335 -22.37 10.97 16.92
C MET A 335 -21.69 10.56 18.20
N SER A 336 -22.50 10.01 19.11
CA SER A 336 -22.05 9.38 20.36
C SER A 336 -22.76 8.05 20.55
N PHE A 337 -22.01 7.01 20.93
CA PHE A 337 -22.55 5.69 21.30
C PHE A 337 -22.46 5.52 22.82
N GLY A 338 -23.55 5.77 23.51
CA GLY A 338 -23.55 5.80 24.98
C GLY A 338 -22.60 6.86 25.51
N ALA A 339 -21.61 6.46 26.29
CA ALA A 339 -20.57 7.34 26.82
C ALA A 339 -19.42 7.63 25.82
N LYS A 340 -19.34 6.90 24.73
CA LYS A 340 -18.26 7.09 23.73
C LYS A 340 -18.66 8.15 22.72
N HIS A 341 -18.00 9.31 22.81
CA HIS A 341 -18.07 10.35 21.79
C HIS A 341 -17.23 9.94 20.57
N VAL A 342 -17.78 10.07 19.35
CA VAL A 342 -17.07 9.69 18.10
C VAL A 342 -16.61 10.94 17.37
N PHE A 343 -17.54 11.82 17.01
CA PHE A 343 -17.23 13.14 16.43
C PHE A 343 -18.40 14.10 16.62
N SER A 344 -18.15 15.40 16.51
CA SER A 344 -19.16 16.47 16.56
C SER A 344 -18.83 17.60 15.58
N GLY A 345 -19.83 18.44 15.31
CA GLY A 345 -19.64 19.66 14.53
C GLY A 345 -19.27 19.44 13.07
N ALA A 346 -19.60 18.28 12.49
CA ALA A 346 -19.38 18.07 11.05
C ALA A 346 -20.33 18.97 10.24
N ASN A 347 -19.75 19.89 9.45
CA ASN A 347 -20.52 20.90 8.72
C ASN A 347 -19.98 21.09 7.31
N PHE A 348 -20.61 20.48 6.30
CA PHE A 348 -20.25 20.61 4.89
C PHE A 348 -21.34 20.13 3.95
N VAL A 349 -21.23 20.52 2.69
CA VAL A 349 -22.20 20.21 1.63
C VAL A 349 -21.51 19.39 0.53
N ILE A 350 -22.17 18.32 0.11
CA ILE A 350 -21.74 17.49 -1.01
C ILE A 350 -22.53 17.91 -2.24
N GLY A 351 -21.83 18.44 -3.23
CA GLY A 351 -22.39 18.85 -4.53
C GLY A 351 -22.51 17.68 -5.52
N LYS A 352 -23.27 17.94 -6.58
CA LYS A 352 -23.38 17.01 -7.69
C LYS A 352 -22.05 16.90 -8.43
N GLY A 353 -21.56 15.66 -8.61
CA GLY A 353 -20.30 15.37 -9.29
C GLY A 353 -19.07 15.47 -8.40
N ASP A 354 -19.21 15.89 -7.12
CA ASP A 354 -18.11 15.92 -6.19
C ASP A 354 -17.53 14.50 -5.97
N LYS A 355 -16.20 14.40 -5.94
CA LYS A 355 -15.48 13.19 -5.56
C LYS A 355 -14.67 13.49 -4.31
N ILE A 356 -15.12 12.97 -3.18
CA ILE A 356 -14.58 13.30 -1.86
C ILE A 356 -14.02 12.07 -1.16
N ALA A 357 -12.93 12.26 -0.40
CA ALA A 357 -12.39 11.25 0.48
C ALA A 357 -12.68 11.60 1.94
N LEU A 358 -13.05 10.59 2.73
CA LEU A 358 -13.10 10.62 4.18
C LEU A 358 -11.87 9.90 4.71
N VAL A 359 -10.97 10.63 5.37
CA VAL A 359 -9.70 10.11 5.91
C VAL A 359 -9.61 10.36 7.41
N GLY A 360 -8.67 9.72 8.08
CA GLY A 360 -8.46 9.85 9.53
C GLY A 360 -8.15 8.51 10.15
N ARG A 361 -7.82 8.49 11.43
CA ARG A 361 -7.49 7.26 12.17
C ARG A 361 -8.66 6.29 12.24
N ASN A 362 -8.38 5.04 12.51
CA ASN A 362 -9.42 4.05 12.69
C ASN A 362 -10.20 4.32 14.00
N GLY A 363 -11.54 4.27 13.88
CA GLY A 363 -12.45 4.54 15.00
C GLY A 363 -12.89 6.01 15.16
N GLU A 364 -12.41 6.94 14.33
CA GLU A 364 -12.76 8.37 14.40
C GLU A 364 -14.06 8.75 13.67
N GLY A 365 -14.82 7.77 13.15
CA GLY A 365 -16.19 8.00 12.69
C GLY A 365 -16.38 8.08 11.18
N LYS A 366 -15.38 7.78 10.34
CA LYS A 366 -15.50 7.75 8.85
C LYS A 366 -16.67 6.88 8.39
N THR A 367 -16.65 5.60 8.75
CA THR A 367 -17.74 4.62 8.46
C THR A 367 -19.06 5.05 9.11
N THR A 368 -19.01 5.71 10.27
CA THR A 368 -20.20 6.21 10.95
C THR A 368 -20.89 7.29 10.10
N LEU A 369 -20.14 8.27 9.58
CA LEU A 369 -20.69 9.27 8.67
C LEU A 369 -21.18 8.63 7.36
N ALA A 370 -20.45 7.68 6.80
CA ALA A 370 -20.91 6.95 5.62
C ALA A 370 -22.26 6.27 5.85
N ARG A 371 -22.46 5.63 7.02
CA ARG A 371 -23.74 5.02 7.43
C ARG A 371 -24.85 6.04 7.69
N MET A 372 -24.52 7.25 8.14
CA MET A 372 -25.50 8.33 8.25
C MET A 372 -25.96 8.81 6.88
N LEU A 373 -25.05 8.95 5.92
CA LEU A 373 -25.38 9.33 4.54
C LEU A 373 -26.33 8.35 3.86
N ILE A 374 -26.20 7.06 4.15
CA ILE A 374 -27.10 6.04 3.60
C ILE A 374 -28.39 5.83 4.45
N GLY A 375 -28.54 6.59 5.55
CA GLY A 375 -29.73 6.52 6.39
C GLY A 375 -29.80 5.33 7.36
N GLN A 376 -28.69 4.58 7.52
CA GLN A 376 -28.61 3.47 8.49
C GLN A 376 -28.43 3.95 9.94
N LEU A 377 -27.87 5.14 10.13
CA LEU A 377 -27.67 5.76 11.43
C LEU A 377 -28.24 7.18 11.42
N THR A 378 -28.90 7.56 12.52
CA THR A 378 -29.33 8.94 12.76
C THR A 378 -28.28 9.65 13.60
N PRO A 379 -27.87 10.89 13.25
CA PRO A 379 -26.93 11.64 14.06
C PRO A 379 -27.51 11.91 15.46
N THR A 380 -26.67 11.94 16.49
CA THR A 380 -27.03 12.28 17.85
C THR A 380 -27.23 13.79 17.98
N GLU A 381 -26.45 14.58 17.23
CA GLU A 381 -26.49 16.03 17.18
C GLU A 381 -26.53 16.48 15.70
N GLY A 382 -27.16 17.63 15.44
CA GLY A 382 -27.25 18.17 14.09
C GLY A 382 -28.16 17.37 13.15
N SER A 383 -27.88 17.42 11.84
CA SER A 383 -28.67 16.71 10.83
C SER A 383 -27.87 16.34 9.60
N VAL A 384 -28.23 15.23 8.99
CA VAL A 384 -27.76 14.81 7.66
C VAL A 384 -28.98 14.70 6.75
N ARG A 385 -29.01 15.48 5.67
CA ARG A 385 -30.13 15.53 4.74
C ARG A 385 -29.66 15.19 3.34
N LEU A 386 -30.39 14.31 2.67
CA LEU A 386 -30.16 14.00 1.25
C LEU A 386 -30.93 14.99 0.38
N GLY A 387 -30.32 15.36 -0.73
CA GLY A 387 -30.93 16.19 -1.76
C GLY A 387 -32.07 15.48 -2.53
N ALA A 388 -32.69 16.23 -3.44
CA ALA A 388 -33.76 15.67 -4.25
C ALA A 388 -33.26 14.63 -5.25
N ASN A 389 -34.00 13.54 -5.41
CA ASN A 389 -33.73 12.45 -6.35
C ASN A 389 -32.36 11.77 -6.18
N VAL A 390 -31.83 11.72 -4.95
CA VAL A 390 -30.59 11.00 -4.66
C VAL A 390 -30.86 9.52 -4.58
N ASN A 391 -30.15 8.75 -5.43
CA ASN A 391 -30.16 7.29 -5.48
C ASN A 391 -28.81 6.76 -5.07
N ILE A 392 -28.72 6.12 -3.90
CA ILE A 392 -27.47 5.72 -3.26
C ILE A 392 -27.07 4.32 -3.65
N GLY A 393 -25.81 4.15 -4.08
CA GLY A 393 -25.09 2.87 -4.11
C GLY A 393 -24.11 2.81 -2.94
N TYR A 394 -24.23 1.80 -2.10
CA TYR A 394 -23.36 1.63 -0.95
C TYR A 394 -22.52 0.35 -1.08
N TYR A 395 -21.22 0.51 -0.89
CA TYR A 395 -20.29 -0.60 -0.75
C TYR A 395 -19.77 -0.62 0.68
N ALA A 396 -20.14 -1.63 1.44
CA ALA A 396 -19.75 -1.80 2.84
C ALA A 396 -18.45 -2.61 2.97
N GLN A 397 -17.72 -2.38 4.04
CA GLN A 397 -16.52 -3.14 4.39
C GLN A 397 -16.79 -4.66 4.56
N ASN A 398 -17.98 -5.02 5.05
CA ASN A 398 -18.42 -6.42 5.25
C ASN A 398 -19.68 -6.67 4.40
N GLN A 399 -19.52 -6.97 3.14
CA GLN A 399 -20.65 -7.26 2.22
C GLN A 399 -21.11 -8.71 2.20
N ASP A 400 -20.51 -9.57 3.03
CA ASP A 400 -20.83 -11.00 3.06
C ASP A 400 -22.33 -11.29 3.30
N ASP A 401 -23.03 -10.38 3.99
CA ASP A 401 -24.43 -10.52 4.38
C ASP A 401 -25.44 -10.04 3.31
N LEU A 402 -24.98 -9.37 2.25
CA LEU A 402 -25.86 -8.76 1.24
C LEU A 402 -26.05 -9.63 -0.02
N MET A 403 -25.32 -10.72 -0.16
CA MET A 403 -25.41 -11.64 -1.30
C MET A 403 -25.92 -13.00 -0.84
N ASP A 404 -26.95 -13.48 -1.54
CA ASP A 404 -27.50 -14.82 -1.32
C ASP A 404 -26.46 -15.89 -1.71
N GLY A 405 -25.99 -16.64 -0.74
CA GLY A 405 -24.94 -17.64 -0.90
C GLY A 405 -25.31 -18.81 -1.83
N ASP A 406 -26.58 -19.02 -2.11
CA ASP A 406 -27.05 -20.13 -2.93
C ASP A 406 -27.07 -19.84 -4.44
N PHE A 407 -26.97 -18.57 -4.84
CA PHE A 407 -26.84 -18.20 -6.25
C PHE A 407 -25.44 -18.41 -6.77
N THR A 408 -25.35 -18.59 -8.11
CA THR A 408 -24.06 -18.58 -8.79
C THR A 408 -23.52 -17.15 -8.93
N VAL A 409 -22.23 -17.02 -9.21
CA VAL A 409 -21.60 -15.75 -9.55
C VAL A 409 -22.32 -15.07 -10.71
N TYR A 410 -22.69 -15.86 -11.74
CA TYR A 410 -23.43 -15.36 -12.90
C TYR A 410 -24.83 -14.88 -12.52
N ASP A 411 -25.62 -15.69 -11.81
CA ASP A 411 -26.98 -15.36 -11.41
C ASP A 411 -27.06 -14.11 -10.57
N THR A 412 -26.04 -13.87 -9.71
CA THR A 412 -25.95 -12.68 -8.87
C THR A 412 -25.89 -11.40 -9.69
N LEU A 413 -25.18 -11.40 -10.81
CA LEU A 413 -25.11 -10.25 -11.72
C LEU A 413 -26.27 -10.20 -12.70
N ASP A 414 -26.76 -11.33 -13.21
CA ASP A 414 -27.87 -11.38 -14.18
C ASP A 414 -29.17 -10.79 -13.62
N ARG A 415 -29.40 -10.90 -12.32
CA ARG A 415 -30.57 -10.34 -11.62
C ARG A 415 -30.61 -8.82 -11.57
N VAL A 416 -29.44 -8.16 -11.59
CA VAL A 416 -29.33 -6.69 -11.51
C VAL A 416 -29.01 -6.07 -12.85
N ALA A 417 -28.56 -6.86 -13.81
CA ALA A 417 -28.21 -6.39 -15.14
C ALA A 417 -29.45 -6.04 -15.97
N VAL A 418 -29.48 -4.84 -16.54
CA VAL A 418 -30.59 -4.32 -17.36
C VAL A 418 -30.07 -3.97 -18.76
N GLY A 419 -30.88 -4.32 -19.78
CA GLY A 419 -30.62 -3.96 -21.18
C GLY A 419 -29.35 -4.61 -21.75
N ASP A 420 -28.57 -3.83 -22.51
CA ASP A 420 -27.36 -4.29 -23.21
C ASP A 420 -26.25 -4.78 -22.29
N ILE A 421 -26.28 -4.40 -21.02
CA ILE A 421 -25.29 -4.84 -20.03
C ILE A 421 -25.37 -6.35 -19.84
N ARG A 422 -26.56 -6.92 -19.94
CA ARG A 422 -26.81 -8.35 -19.78
C ARG A 422 -26.05 -9.21 -20.80
N THR A 423 -25.88 -8.72 -22.03
CA THR A 423 -25.11 -9.41 -23.06
C THR A 423 -23.60 -9.43 -22.78
N ARG A 424 -23.12 -8.50 -21.96
CA ARG A 424 -21.70 -8.31 -21.62
C ARG A 424 -21.31 -8.81 -20.23
N LEU A 425 -22.21 -9.53 -19.54
CA LEU A 425 -21.94 -9.99 -18.17
C LEU A 425 -20.70 -10.87 -18.06
N ARG A 426 -20.45 -11.75 -19.02
CA ARG A 426 -19.25 -12.61 -19.03
C ARG A 426 -17.97 -11.80 -19.18
N ASP A 427 -17.99 -10.73 -19.96
CA ASP A 427 -16.85 -9.82 -20.12
C ASP A 427 -16.58 -9.06 -18.82
N ILE A 428 -17.66 -8.60 -18.16
CA ILE A 428 -17.58 -7.92 -16.87
C ILE A 428 -17.03 -8.88 -15.80
N LEU A 429 -17.56 -10.09 -15.71
CA LEU A 429 -17.06 -11.13 -14.80
C LEU A 429 -15.58 -11.45 -15.08
N GLY A 430 -15.20 -11.55 -16.35
CA GLY A 430 -13.81 -11.76 -16.76
C GLY A 430 -12.88 -10.63 -16.30
N ALA A 431 -13.35 -9.38 -16.32
CA ALA A 431 -12.59 -8.24 -15.80
C ALA A 431 -12.35 -8.30 -14.30
N PHE A 432 -13.31 -8.83 -13.55
CA PHE A 432 -13.22 -9.09 -12.13
C PHE A 432 -12.60 -10.47 -11.82
N LEU A 433 -11.89 -11.06 -12.81
CA LEU A 433 -11.15 -12.31 -12.69
C LEU A 433 -12.01 -13.57 -12.43
N PHE A 434 -13.29 -13.54 -12.77
CA PHE A 434 -14.14 -14.74 -12.79
C PHE A 434 -14.14 -15.35 -14.19
N ARG A 435 -13.57 -16.56 -14.35
CA ARG A 435 -13.39 -17.20 -15.66
C ARG A 435 -13.76 -18.66 -15.64
N GLY A 436 -14.08 -19.18 -16.82
CA GLY A 436 -14.41 -20.58 -16.98
C GLY A 436 -15.44 -21.05 -15.96
N GLU A 437 -15.10 -22.05 -15.17
CA GLU A 437 -15.96 -22.64 -14.14
C GLU A 437 -16.22 -21.73 -12.92
N ASP A 438 -15.44 -20.66 -12.73
CA ASP A 438 -15.64 -19.73 -11.60
C ASP A 438 -16.99 -19.01 -11.69
N ILE A 439 -17.50 -18.83 -12.91
CA ILE A 439 -18.77 -18.15 -13.17
C ILE A 439 -19.96 -18.94 -12.62
N ASP A 440 -19.83 -20.26 -12.59
CA ASP A 440 -20.88 -21.18 -12.15
C ASP A 440 -20.75 -21.57 -10.66
N LYS A 441 -19.67 -21.10 -9.98
CA LYS A 441 -19.51 -21.32 -8.53
C LYS A 441 -20.59 -20.59 -7.74
N LYS A 442 -21.04 -21.22 -6.66
CA LYS A 442 -21.96 -20.57 -5.71
C LYS A 442 -21.22 -19.53 -4.87
N VAL A 443 -21.89 -18.42 -4.56
CA VAL A 443 -21.32 -17.32 -3.76
C VAL A 443 -20.76 -17.80 -2.40
N LYS A 444 -21.40 -18.77 -1.76
CA LYS A 444 -20.95 -19.33 -0.48
C LYS A 444 -19.58 -20.04 -0.53
N VAL A 445 -19.14 -20.46 -1.71
CA VAL A 445 -17.86 -21.18 -1.90
C VAL A 445 -16.71 -20.21 -2.19
N LEU A 446 -17.02 -18.95 -2.50
CA LEU A 446 -16.05 -17.93 -2.84
C LEU A 446 -15.21 -17.52 -1.62
N SER A 447 -13.94 -17.23 -1.87
CA SER A 447 -13.08 -16.56 -0.89
C SER A 447 -13.57 -15.13 -0.59
N GLY A 448 -13.16 -14.53 0.52
CA GLY A 448 -13.52 -13.15 0.87
C GLY A 448 -13.17 -12.15 -0.24
N GLY A 449 -11.98 -12.28 -0.84
CA GLY A 449 -11.57 -11.43 -1.97
C GLY A 449 -12.40 -11.63 -3.24
N GLU A 450 -12.82 -12.86 -3.54
CA GLU A 450 -13.72 -13.13 -4.66
C GLU A 450 -15.12 -12.54 -4.40
N ARG A 451 -15.65 -12.68 -3.19
CA ARG A 451 -16.93 -12.06 -2.81
C ARG A 451 -16.87 -10.54 -2.91
N ALA A 452 -15.79 -9.91 -2.43
CA ALA A 452 -15.61 -8.47 -2.57
C ALA A 452 -15.60 -8.01 -4.03
N ARG A 453 -14.90 -8.73 -4.92
CA ARG A 453 -14.92 -8.43 -6.37
C ARG A 453 -16.30 -8.61 -7.00
N LEU A 454 -17.04 -9.65 -6.62
CA LEU A 454 -18.40 -9.88 -7.11
C LEU A 454 -19.37 -8.78 -6.65
N ALA A 455 -19.29 -8.38 -5.39
CA ALA A 455 -20.09 -7.28 -4.84
C ALA A 455 -19.83 -5.97 -5.56
N MET A 456 -18.57 -5.68 -5.86
CA MET A 456 -18.16 -4.50 -6.62
C MET A 456 -18.71 -4.56 -8.06
N ALA A 457 -18.57 -5.71 -8.74
CA ALA A 457 -19.12 -5.91 -10.08
C ALA A 457 -20.64 -5.68 -10.09
N ARG A 458 -21.36 -6.20 -9.09
CA ARG A 458 -22.80 -5.98 -8.93
C ARG A 458 -23.15 -4.50 -8.78
N MET A 459 -22.46 -3.79 -7.89
CA MET A 459 -22.69 -2.36 -7.68
C MET A 459 -22.47 -1.53 -8.94
N MET A 460 -21.50 -1.91 -9.77
CA MET A 460 -21.20 -1.23 -11.04
C MET A 460 -22.26 -1.45 -12.13
N LEU A 461 -23.22 -2.37 -11.95
CA LEU A 461 -24.30 -2.60 -12.92
C LEU A 461 -25.54 -1.77 -12.62
N GLU A 462 -25.67 -1.22 -11.43
CA GLU A 462 -26.84 -0.48 -11.00
C GLU A 462 -26.70 1.03 -11.29
N PRO A 463 -27.68 1.69 -11.94
CA PRO A 463 -27.62 3.14 -12.17
C PRO A 463 -27.86 3.88 -10.84
N ARG A 464 -26.83 4.51 -10.32
CA ARG A 464 -26.83 5.29 -9.08
C ARG A 464 -26.33 6.71 -9.37
N ASN A 465 -26.58 7.68 -8.52
CA ASN A 465 -26.03 9.03 -8.65
C ASN A 465 -25.20 9.49 -7.44
N LEU A 466 -25.26 8.73 -6.34
CA LEU A 466 -24.35 8.86 -5.21
C LEU A 466 -23.76 7.49 -4.89
N LEU A 467 -22.45 7.35 -5.00
CA LEU A 467 -21.71 6.16 -4.56
C LEU A 467 -21.05 6.46 -3.22
N VAL A 468 -21.32 5.63 -2.22
CA VAL A 468 -20.64 5.65 -0.92
C VAL A 468 -19.84 4.36 -0.79
N LEU A 469 -18.51 4.48 -0.81
CA LEU A 469 -17.57 3.36 -0.82
C LEU A 469 -16.79 3.33 0.48
N ASP A 470 -16.98 2.29 1.30
CA ASP A 470 -16.31 2.12 2.57
C ASP A 470 -15.23 1.04 2.46
N GLU A 471 -13.95 1.46 2.43
CA GLU A 471 -12.76 0.65 2.24
C GLU A 471 -12.85 -0.29 1.01
N PRO A 472 -13.13 0.24 -0.19
CA PRO A 472 -13.39 -0.59 -1.37
C PRO A 472 -12.16 -1.34 -1.87
N THR A 473 -10.97 -0.91 -1.49
CA THR A 473 -9.68 -1.48 -1.91
C THR A 473 -9.20 -2.65 -1.06
N ASN A 474 -9.84 -2.90 0.09
CA ASN A 474 -9.47 -4.01 0.97
C ASN A 474 -9.65 -5.35 0.27
N HIS A 475 -8.64 -6.23 0.38
CA HIS A 475 -8.61 -7.56 -0.24
C HIS A 475 -8.61 -7.55 -1.78
N MET A 476 -8.47 -6.38 -2.42
CA MET A 476 -8.33 -6.27 -3.88
C MET A 476 -6.86 -6.35 -4.30
N ASP A 477 -6.59 -7.06 -5.39
CA ASP A 477 -5.30 -6.99 -6.05
C ASP A 477 -5.11 -5.64 -6.78
N MET A 478 -3.87 -5.30 -7.09
CA MET A 478 -3.51 -4.03 -7.72
C MET A 478 -4.28 -3.77 -9.01
N ARG A 479 -4.54 -4.83 -9.81
CA ARG A 479 -5.26 -4.72 -11.07
C ARG A 479 -6.73 -4.38 -10.87
N SER A 480 -7.39 -5.07 -9.94
CA SER A 480 -8.80 -4.80 -9.60
C SER A 480 -8.95 -3.38 -9.05
N LYS A 481 -7.99 -2.89 -8.26
CA LYS A 481 -7.93 -1.50 -7.80
C LYS A 481 -7.85 -0.50 -8.97
N ASP A 482 -6.97 -0.75 -9.96
CA ASP A 482 -6.85 0.09 -11.15
C ASP A 482 -8.13 0.14 -11.98
N ILE A 483 -8.79 -1.00 -12.17
CA ILE A 483 -10.06 -1.08 -12.89
C ILE A 483 -11.13 -0.25 -12.17
N LEU A 484 -11.25 -0.41 -10.85
CA LEU A 484 -12.19 0.36 -10.04
C LEU A 484 -11.88 1.86 -10.08
N LYS A 485 -10.62 2.25 -9.87
CA LYS A 485 -10.18 3.66 -9.94
C LYS A 485 -10.54 4.29 -11.28
N ASN A 486 -10.20 3.61 -12.39
CA ASN A 486 -10.50 4.11 -13.74
C ASN A 486 -12.01 4.22 -14.00
N ALA A 487 -12.82 3.30 -13.48
CA ALA A 487 -14.26 3.36 -13.60
C ALA A 487 -14.84 4.54 -12.82
N ILE A 488 -14.38 4.78 -11.58
CA ILE A 488 -14.83 5.91 -10.74
C ILE A 488 -14.37 7.24 -11.34
N MET A 489 -13.16 7.31 -11.90
CA MET A 489 -12.69 8.55 -12.56
C MET A 489 -13.59 8.97 -13.73
N LYS A 490 -14.13 8.00 -14.48
CA LYS A 490 -15.04 8.22 -15.62
C LYS A 490 -16.51 8.34 -15.24
N TYR A 491 -16.84 8.10 -13.96
CA TYR A 491 -18.21 8.19 -13.47
C TYR A 491 -18.65 9.65 -13.33
N ASP A 492 -19.85 9.96 -13.81
CA ASP A 492 -20.43 11.31 -13.86
C ASP A 492 -21.29 11.66 -12.62
N GLY A 493 -21.45 10.73 -11.70
CA GLY A 493 -22.14 10.93 -10.42
C GLY A 493 -21.22 11.42 -9.30
N THR A 494 -21.80 11.56 -8.12
CA THR A 494 -21.10 11.96 -6.88
C THR A 494 -20.51 10.73 -6.19
N VAL A 495 -19.30 10.86 -5.63
CA VAL A 495 -18.61 9.74 -4.96
C VAL A 495 -18.09 10.18 -3.59
N VAL A 496 -18.39 9.41 -2.58
CA VAL A 496 -17.83 9.51 -1.23
C VAL A 496 -17.04 8.25 -0.96
N VAL A 497 -15.74 8.37 -0.72
CA VAL A 497 -14.84 7.24 -0.50
C VAL A 497 -14.21 7.32 0.88
N VAL A 498 -14.36 6.28 1.67
CA VAL A 498 -13.53 6.02 2.86
C VAL A 498 -12.42 5.09 2.40
N SER A 499 -11.17 5.52 2.42
CA SER A 499 -10.05 4.66 2.06
C SER A 499 -8.74 5.14 2.68
N HIS A 500 -7.86 4.18 2.95
CA HIS A 500 -6.49 4.41 3.40
C HIS A 500 -5.46 4.22 2.28
N ASP A 501 -5.91 3.86 1.09
CA ASP A 501 -5.08 3.65 -0.09
C ASP A 501 -4.80 4.98 -0.80
N ARG A 502 -3.60 5.54 -0.57
CA ARG A 502 -3.18 6.85 -1.10
C ARG A 502 -3.17 6.88 -2.62
N GLU A 503 -2.71 5.80 -3.25
CA GLU A 503 -2.62 5.71 -4.71
C GLU A 503 -3.99 5.58 -5.35
N PHE A 504 -4.89 4.86 -4.70
CA PHE A 504 -6.28 4.76 -5.15
C PHE A 504 -6.98 6.13 -5.13
N LEU A 505 -6.77 6.93 -4.07
CA LEU A 505 -7.36 8.26 -3.93
C LEU A 505 -6.70 9.31 -4.83
N ASP A 506 -5.42 9.12 -5.23
CA ASP A 506 -4.67 10.09 -6.02
C ASP A 506 -5.29 10.32 -7.40
N GLY A 507 -5.44 11.60 -7.78
CA GLY A 507 -6.07 12.02 -9.02
C GLY A 507 -7.58 11.71 -9.15
N MET A 508 -8.18 11.03 -8.14
CA MET A 508 -9.61 10.69 -8.12
C MET A 508 -10.42 11.69 -7.29
N VAL A 509 -9.89 12.16 -6.17
CA VAL A 509 -10.59 13.04 -5.24
C VAL A 509 -10.08 14.47 -5.30
N GLU A 510 -11.01 15.43 -5.17
CA GLU A 510 -10.73 16.86 -5.21
C GLU A 510 -10.86 17.52 -3.84
N LYS A 511 -11.53 16.85 -2.90
CA LYS A 511 -11.75 17.30 -1.52
C LYS A 511 -11.48 16.15 -0.56
N VAL A 512 -10.85 16.45 0.55
CA VAL A 512 -10.54 15.49 1.61
C VAL A 512 -11.11 16.02 2.93
N TYR A 513 -11.89 15.19 3.62
CA TYR A 513 -12.40 15.46 4.95
C TYR A 513 -11.65 14.59 5.97
N GLU A 514 -10.85 15.23 6.81
CA GLU A 514 -10.11 14.56 7.87
C GLU A 514 -10.95 14.49 9.15
N PHE A 515 -11.13 13.28 9.65
CA PHE A 515 -11.68 13.00 10.97
C PHE A 515 -10.52 12.91 11.96
N ARG A 516 -10.52 13.79 12.96
CA ARG A 516 -9.46 13.83 13.95
C ARG A 516 -9.92 14.45 15.26
N ASP A 517 -9.53 13.81 16.38
CA ASP A 517 -9.79 14.30 17.75
C ASP A 517 -11.25 14.72 17.97
N GLY A 518 -12.18 13.98 17.38
CA GLY A 518 -13.62 14.23 17.46
C GLY A 518 -14.15 15.36 16.57
N GLY A 519 -13.31 15.96 15.72
CA GLY A 519 -13.70 17.00 14.75
C GLY A 519 -13.58 16.53 13.30
N VAL A 520 -14.14 17.33 12.37
CA VAL A 520 -14.02 17.11 10.92
C VAL A 520 -13.46 18.37 10.26
N LYS A 521 -12.34 18.23 9.53
CA LYS A 521 -11.67 19.33 8.85
C LYS A 521 -11.64 19.10 7.35
N GLU A 522 -11.98 20.12 6.58
CA GLU A 522 -11.95 20.09 5.11
C GLU A 522 -10.59 20.53 4.58
N TYR A 523 -10.10 19.82 3.57
CA TYR A 523 -8.94 20.18 2.75
C TYR A 523 -9.36 20.21 1.28
N LEU A 524 -9.23 21.37 0.65
CA LEU A 524 -9.50 21.57 -0.78
C LEU A 524 -8.26 21.18 -1.56
N GLY A 525 -8.26 19.97 -2.12
CA GLY A 525 -7.15 19.39 -2.87
C GLY A 525 -7.15 17.87 -2.82
N GLY A 526 -6.24 17.25 -3.58
CA GLY A 526 -6.08 15.79 -3.61
C GLY A 526 -5.41 15.24 -2.35
N ILE A 527 -5.27 13.91 -2.30
CA ILE A 527 -4.73 13.20 -1.13
C ILE A 527 -3.29 13.62 -0.78
N TYR A 528 -2.42 13.86 -1.78
CA TYR A 528 -1.04 14.26 -1.51
C TYR A 528 -0.94 15.69 -0.97
N TYR A 529 -1.79 16.62 -1.43
CA TYR A 529 -1.91 17.95 -0.85
C TYR A 529 -2.31 17.88 0.63
N PHE A 530 -3.29 17.04 0.97
CA PHE A 530 -3.68 16.77 2.35
C PHE A 530 -2.50 16.26 3.19
N LEU A 531 -1.76 15.25 2.69
CA LEU A 531 -0.63 14.65 3.40
C LEU A 531 0.51 15.65 3.66
N GLU A 532 0.79 16.52 2.69
CA GLU A 532 1.80 17.58 2.83
C GLU A 532 1.39 18.62 3.90
N LYS A 533 0.17 19.15 3.80
CA LYS A 533 -0.38 20.07 4.81
C LYS A 533 -0.39 19.45 6.20
N ARG A 534 -0.75 18.18 6.29
CA ARG A 534 -0.79 17.44 7.55
C ARG A 534 0.61 17.30 8.17
N LYS A 535 1.62 17.00 7.35
CA LYS A 535 3.02 16.93 7.79
C LYS A 535 3.50 18.27 8.35
N LEU A 536 3.18 19.36 7.67
CA LEU A 536 3.54 20.71 8.14
C LEU A 536 2.84 21.05 9.47
N GLU A 537 1.54 20.75 9.60
CA GLU A 537 0.80 20.97 10.86
C GLU A 537 1.39 20.16 12.02
N SER A 538 1.78 18.90 11.80
CA SER A 538 2.39 18.05 12.83
C SER A 538 3.75 18.59 13.30
N LEU A 539 4.56 19.11 12.41
CA LEU A 539 5.83 19.75 12.75
C LEU A 539 5.61 21.01 13.61
N GLN A 540 4.66 21.86 13.25
CA GLN A 540 4.29 23.04 14.03
C GLN A 540 3.72 22.69 15.42
N GLU A 541 2.96 21.59 15.54
CA GLU A 541 2.44 21.09 16.82
C GLU A 541 3.58 20.62 17.74
N ILE A 542 4.64 19.99 17.19
CA ILE A 542 5.82 19.58 17.93
C ILE A 542 6.60 20.82 18.41
N GLU A 543 6.86 21.80 17.55
CA GLU A 543 7.56 23.04 17.90
C GLU A 543 6.82 23.84 18.99
N ARG A 544 5.47 23.83 18.98
CA ARG A 544 4.66 24.47 20.02
C ARG A 544 4.72 23.74 21.37
N LYS A 545 4.89 22.42 21.38
CA LYS A 545 5.02 21.63 22.61
C LYS A 545 6.42 21.75 23.24
N ASP A 546 7.44 21.94 22.42
CA ASP A 546 8.85 22.09 22.88
C ASP A 546 9.18 23.52 23.28
N ALA A 547 8.29 24.49 23.07
CA ALA A 547 8.46 25.85 23.56
C ALA A 547 8.28 25.88 25.10
N PRO A 548 9.29 26.30 25.90
CA PRO A 548 9.20 26.30 27.34
C PRO A 548 8.03 27.17 27.81
N ALA A 549 7.17 26.59 28.64
CA ALA A 549 6.05 27.29 29.25
C ALA A 549 6.53 28.53 30.02
N LYS A 550 6.37 29.70 29.44
CA LYS A 550 6.57 30.96 30.17
C LYS A 550 5.47 31.07 31.21
N THR A 551 5.89 30.99 32.48
CA THR A 551 5.08 31.25 33.65
C THR A 551 4.25 32.54 33.49
N ALA A 552 2.95 32.41 33.60
CA ALA A 552 2.01 33.52 33.55
C ALA A 552 2.16 34.37 34.82
N ALA A 553 2.71 35.56 34.69
CA ALA A 553 2.51 36.66 35.62
C ALA A 553 1.47 37.60 34.98
N LYS A 554 0.38 37.87 35.73
CA LYS A 554 -0.66 38.84 35.39
C LYS A 554 -0.09 40.26 35.31
N GLY A 555 -0.46 41.00 34.27
CA GLY A 555 -0.24 42.45 34.19
C GLY A 555 -0.66 42.97 32.83
N ASP A 556 -1.75 43.67 32.80
CA ASP A 556 -2.34 44.64 31.84
C ASP A 556 -1.77 44.77 30.42
N GLU A 557 -2.72 44.80 29.45
CA GLU A 557 -2.58 45.18 28.05
C GLU A 557 -1.78 46.49 27.82
N PRO A 558 -1.15 46.71 26.63
CA PRO A 558 -1.85 46.76 25.36
C PRO A 558 -1.13 46.11 24.14
N ALA A 559 -1.94 45.83 23.12
CA ALA A 559 -1.55 45.38 21.81
C ALA A 559 -0.37 46.15 21.18
N VAL A 560 0.72 45.40 20.88
CA VAL A 560 1.72 45.89 19.93
C VAL A 560 2.03 44.75 18.97
N SER A 561 1.46 44.88 17.76
CA SER A 561 1.95 44.16 16.58
C SER A 561 3.44 44.36 16.45
N GLY A 562 4.21 43.25 16.51
CA GLY A 562 5.65 43.28 16.29
C GLY A 562 5.96 43.77 14.89
N LYS A 563 6.24 45.07 14.76
CA LYS A 563 6.80 45.67 13.55
C LYS A 563 8.25 45.17 13.47
N LEU A 564 8.56 44.33 12.47
CA LEU A 564 9.91 44.15 12.01
C LEU A 564 10.58 45.50 11.86
N SER A 565 11.85 45.66 12.33
CA SER A 565 12.56 46.91 12.22
C SER A 565 12.66 47.30 10.73
N TYR A 566 12.67 48.60 10.43
CA TYR A 566 12.75 49.12 9.07
C TYR A 566 13.93 48.56 8.29
N GLU A 567 15.03 48.25 8.99
CA GLU A 567 16.23 47.63 8.39
C GLU A 567 16.00 46.18 7.99
N GLN A 568 15.29 45.39 8.77
CA GLN A 568 14.97 43.98 8.46
C GLN A 568 14.03 43.87 7.26
N ARG A 569 13.03 44.74 7.15
CA ARG A 569 12.14 44.82 5.96
C ARG A 569 12.93 45.19 4.69
N LYS A 570 13.86 46.13 4.80
CA LYS A 570 14.66 46.55 3.64
C LYS A 570 15.65 45.46 3.21
N GLU A 571 16.11 44.63 4.13
CA GLU A 571 16.99 43.49 3.85
C GLU A 571 16.21 42.32 3.21
N GLN A 572 15.00 42.03 3.67
CA GLN A 572 14.08 41.08 3.05
C GLN A 572 13.68 41.51 1.62
N GLU A 573 13.29 42.76 1.41
CA GLU A 573 12.97 43.29 0.08
C GLU A 573 14.18 43.20 -0.89
N ARG A 574 15.40 43.38 -0.39
CA ARG A 574 16.61 43.20 -1.20
C ARG A 574 16.85 41.73 -1.56
N GLN A 575 16.63 40.81 -0.63
CA GLN A 575 16.78 39.38 -0.87
C GLN A 575 15.71 38.88 -1.86
N VAL A 576 14.44 39.22 -1.68
CA VAL A 576 13.35 38.89 -2.61
C VAL A 576 13.66 39.41 -4.01
N ARG A 577 14.12 40.66 -4.14
CA ARG A 577 14.46 41.26 -5.45
C ARG A 577 15.66 40.57 -6.11
N LYS A 578 16.62 40.05 -5.31
CA LYS A 578 17.79 39.32 -5.83
C LYS A 578 17.38 37.93 -6.33
N LEU A 579 16.56 37.22 -5.55
CA LEU A 579 16.06 35.90 -5.92
C LEU A 579 15.11 35.96 -7.13
N ARG A 580 14.21 36.95 -7.19
CA ARG A 580 13.31 37.16 -8.34
C ARG A 580 14.09 37.40 -9.63
N LYS A 581 15.17 38.21 -9.59
CA LYS A 581 16.07 38.36 -10.73
C LYS A 581 16.82 37.09 -11.12
N ALA A 582 17.16 36.25 -10.16
CA ALA A 582 17.80 34.96 -10.44
C ALA A 582 16.81 34.00 -11.14
N VAL A 583 15.55 33.93 -10.69
CA VAL A 583 14.49 33.14 -11.33
C VAL A 583 14.24 33.65 -12.77
N GLU A 584 14.07 34.95 -12.96
CA GLU A 584 13.87 35.55 -14.30
C GLU A 584 15.04 35.25 -15.26
N ALA A 585 16.28 35.22 -14.76
CA ALA A 585 17.45 34.91 -15.58
C ALA A 585 17.46 33.43 -16.02
N VAL A 586 17.10 32.51 -15.13
CA VAL A 586 17.01 31.07 -15.45
C VAL A 586 15.85 30.78 -16.39
N GLU A 587 14.71 31.48 -16.24
CA GLU A 587 13.56 31.41 -17.17
C GLU A 587 13.92 31.86 -18.57
N ALA A 588 14.70 32.95 -18.68
CA ALA A 588 15.17 33.42 -19.98
C ALA A 588 16.10 32.41 -20.67
N ASP A 589 17.00 31.78 -19.91
CA ASP A 589 17.89 30.73 -20.43
C ASP A 589 17.11 29.49 -20.86
N LEU A 590 16.11 29.06 -20.06
CA LEU A 590 15.22 27.96 -20.41
C LEU A 590 14.45 28.21 -21.70
N ALA A 591 13.89 29.40 -21.87
CA ALA A 591 13.16 29.80 -23.10
C ALA A 591 14.07 29.77 -24.35
N GLU A 592 15.36 30.14 -24.20
CA GLU A 592 16.32 30.06 -25.32
C GLU A 592 16.66 28.61 -25.67
N ILE A 593 16.83 27.73 -24.64
CA ILE A 593 17.12 26.30 -24.85
C ILE A 593 15.90 25.62 -25.50
N GLU A 594 14.67 25.90 -25.04
CA GLU A 594 13.44 25.37 -25.63
C GLU A 594 13.28 25.74 -27.10
N LYS A 595 13.57 26.99 -27.44
CA LYS A 595 13.53 27.45 -28.83
C LYS A 595 14.51 26.70 -29.71
N ARG A 596 15.74 26.41 -29.21
CA ARG A 596 16.74 25.64 -29.95
C ARG A 596 16.34 24.16 -30.07
N ILE A 597 15.76 23.57 -29.02
CA ILE A 597 15.24 22.20 -29.07
C ILE A 597 14.14 22.12 -30.15
N ALA A 598 13.20 23.05 -30.17
CA ALA A 598 12.14 23.10 -31.16
C ALA A 598 12.67 23.28 -32.62
N GLU A 599 13.77 24.03 -32.80
CA GLU A 599 14.46 24.14 -34.11
C GLU A 599 15.06 22.80 -34.56
N TYR A 600 15.66 22.02 -33.63
CA TYR A 600 16.15 20.67 -33.92
C TYR A 600 15.02 19.70 -34.18
N ASP A 601 13.93 19.75 -33.42
CA ASP A 601 12.74 18.91 -33.65
C ASP A 601 12.13 19.15 -35.04
N ALA A 602 12.03 20.43 -35.46
CA ALA A 602 11.58 20.77 -36.79
C ALA A 602 12.54 20.27 -37.88
N ARG A 603 13.85 20.36 -37.66
CA ARG A 603 14.86 19.80 -38.59
C ARG A 603 14.76 18.28 -38.69
N PHE A 604 14.62 17.56 -37.58
CA PHE A 604 14.48 16.11 -37.58
C PHE A 604 13.18 15.65 -38.24
N ALA A 605 12.09 16.44 -38.11
CA ALA A 605 10.82 16.16 -38.78
C ALA A 605 10.91 16.33 -40.33
N ALA A 606 11.83 17.18 -40.80
CA ALA A 606 12.02 17.48 -42.23
C ALA A 606 13.19 16.68 -42.88
N ALA A 607 14.03 16.01 -42.10
CA ALA A 607 15.23 15.33 -42.58
C ALA A 607 14.95 13.92 -43.10
N THR A 608 15.47 13.60 -44.29
CA THR A 608 15.47 12.24 -44.89
C THR A 608 16.75 11.44 -44.57
N GLU A 609 17.78 12.06 -44.02
CA GLU A 609 19.06 11.42 -43.67
C GLU A 609 19.43 11.71 -42.22
N TYR A 610 20.03 10.70 -41.57
CA TYR A 610 20.49 10.76 -40.16
C TYR A 610 21.83 11.51 -40.07
N ASN A 611 21.86 12.59 -39.27
CA ASN A 611 23.08 13.34 -38.96
C ASN A 611 23.46 13.16 -37.48
N GLU A 612 24.51 12.40 -37.21
CA GLU A 612 24.99 12.06 -35.86
C GLU A 612 25.43 13.31 -35.04
N ALA A 613 25.95 14.34 -35.71
CA ALA A 613 26.38 15.57 -35.07
C ALA A 613 25.18 16.39 -34.54
N ASP A 614 24.09 16.45 -35.28
CA ASP A 614 22.87 17.14 -34.86
C ASP A 614 22.19 16.42 -33.68
N TYR A 615 22.24 15.08 -33.67
CA TYR A 615 21.70 14.27 -32.57
C TYR A 615 22.50 14.44 -31.27
N LYS A 616 23.82 14.57 -31.38
CA LYS A 616 24.70 14.83 -30.24
C LYS A 616 24.44 16.23 -29.65
N ALA A 617 24.33 17.24 -30.51
CA ALA A 617 24.00 18.61 -30.09
C ALA A 617 22.60 18.70 -29.43
N TYR A 618 21.63 17.98 -29.96
CA TYR A 618 20.29 17.89 -29.38
C TYR A 618 20.29 17.26 -27.97
N ASN A 619 21.03 16.17 -27.77
CA ASN A 619 21.14 15.53 -26.47
C ASN A 619 21.91 16.40 -25.46
N GLU A 620 22.91 17.15 -25.89
CA GLU A 620 23.62 18.12 -25.05
C GLU A 620 22.66 19.25 -24.61
N LEU A 621 21.80 19.74 -25.51
CA LEU A 621 20.78 20.73 -25.18
C LEU A 621 19.73 20.19 -24.21
N LYS A 622 19.28 18.93 -24.35
CA LYS A 622 18.36 18.31 -23.40
C LYS A 622 18.98 18.18 -22.01
N THR A 623 20.23 17.72 -21.93
CA THR A 623 20.93 17.60 -20.63
C THR A 623 21.09 18.98 -19.98
N ARG A 624 21.34 20.01 -20.78
CA ARG A 624 21.42 21.38 -20.28
C ARG A 624 20.06 21.92 -19.84
N TYR A 625 18.99 21.57 -20.54
CA TYR A 625 17.62 21.90 -20.15
C TYR A 625 17.25 21.29 -18.79
N ASP A 626 17.52 20.00 -18.58
CA ASP A 626 17.25 19.31 -17.31
C ASP A 626 18.03 19.93 -16.15
N HIS A 627 19.28 20.34 -16.38
CA HIS A 627 20.08 21.02 -15.37
C HIS A 627 19.51 22.41 -15.02
N GLN A 628 19.12 23.21 -16.04
CA GLN A 628 18.53 24.54 -15.82
C GLN A 628 17.15 24.46 -15.15
N MET A 629 16.34 23.44 -15.47
CA MET A 629 15.08 23.19 -14.77
C MET A 629 15.29 22.93 -13.27
N HIS A 630 16.30 22.15 -12.93
CA HIS A 630 16.62 21.90 -11.51
C HIS A 630 17.12 23.16 -10.78
N GLU A 631 17.90 24.01 -11.44
CA GLU A 631 18.31 25.31 -10.90
C GLU A 631 17.10 26.27 -10.76
N TRP A 632 16.17 26.23 -11.68
CA TRP A 632 14.93 27.00 -11.61
C TRP A 632 14.04 26.56 -10.43
N GLU A 633 13.84 25.25 -10.25
CA GLU A 633 13.08 24.70 -9.13
C GLU A 633 13.68 25.15 -7.79
N LYS A 634 15.00 25.10 -7.67
CA LYS A 634 15.71 25.51 -6.46
C LYS A 634 15.56 26.99 -6.18
N ALA A 635 15.76 27.84 -7.20
CA ALA A 635 15.66 29.29 -7.07
C ALA A 635 14.22 29.75 -6.78
N SER A 636 13.23 29.10 -7.40
CA SER A 636 11.80 29.34 -7.14
C SER A 636 11.40 28.96 -5.73
N TYR A 637 11.88 27.82 -5.24
CA TYR A 637 11.65 27.38 -3.86
C TYR A 637 12.28 28.33 -2.83
N GLU A 638 13.51 28.80 -3.08
CA GLU A 638 14.17 29.79 -2.22
C GLU A 638 13.42 31.14 -2.22
N LEU A 639 12.85 31.54 -3.34
CA LEU A 639 12.03 32.76 -3.46
C LEU A 639 10.74 32.62 -2.64
N GLU A 640 10.05 31.51 -2.76
CA GLU A 640 8.80 31.23 -2.05
C GLU A 640 9.00 31.20 -0.53
N LEU A 641 10.10 30.59 -0.05
CA LEU A 641 10.47 30.59 1.36
C LEU A 641 10.74 31.99 1.95
N VAL A 642 11.25 32.90 1.15
CA VAL A 642 11.56 34.29 1.61
C VAL A 642 10.32 35.19 1.47
N GLU A 643 9.40 34.92 0.52
CA GLU A 643 8.13 35.65 0.39
C GLU A 643 7.09 35.24 1.46
N GLU A 644 7.18 34.02 2.03
CA GLU A 644 6.32 33.53 3.11
C GLU A 644 6.78 33.97 4.52
N GLN A 645 8.01 34.47 4.68
CA GLN A 645 8.54 35.02 5.93
C GLN A 645 8.27 36.52 6.07
#